data_fcc002f704c0118bfb264bf1d52f54d1
#
_entry.id   fcc002f704c0118bfb264bf1d52f54d1
#
_cell.length_a   1.000
_cell.length_b   1.000
_cell.length_c   1.000
_cell.angle_alpha   90.00
_cell.angle_beta   90.00
_cell.angle_gamma   90.00
#
_symmetry.space_group_name_H-M   'P 1'
#
loop_
_entity.id
_entity.type
_entity.pdbx_description
1 polymer ?
#
loop_
_entity_poly.entity_id
_entity_poly.type
_entity_poly.pdbx_seq_one_letter_code
_entity_poly.pdbx_strand_id
1 'polypeptide(L)'
;MPNAFANTLQTFQAGPGRSGQFYSLPELAKLYPNVRRLPMSLRIVLESVLRNCDGRKITAEHVEQVANWSPTASRTTEIPFVVARVVLQDFTGVPLLADLAAMRSAAQRLGKDVGRIEPLVPVDLVVDHSIMVDHYGKTDAIDLNMKLEFRRNKERYQFMKWGMQAFDTFGVVPPGFGIVHQVNLEYLARGIHQRADGVCYFDSLVGTDSHTTMINGVGVVGWGVGGIEGEAAMLGQPVYFLTPDVVGFELTGKLREGCTATDLVLSVTELLRKHKVVGKFVEFFGEGTRSLAVPDRATIGNMAPEYGATMGFFPVDERTIDYFEGTGRTRDQIKFLEAYFRAQQMFGVPMPGDVDYSAVVKLDLGDVTPSLSGPKRPQDRIELGKVAGTFRTLFSKPIAENGFNQQPEVLLTRHQVESELQTAAPVPDNPPTRLAAPRYEVEMEANKPTLRASHATSVPPVEGGDITIGNGDVLIAAITSCTNTSNPGVMLAAGLLAKKAVEKGLRVQPHIKTSLSPGSRMVTEYLRDAKLLPYLEQLGFALAGYGCMTCIGNSGDLTPEINEAISQSDLVCAAVLSGNRNFEARIHPNIKANFLASPPLVVAYAIAGTVLKDLMTEPVGKGKDGKDVWLGDIWPSSDEINKLMKHAMNPKGYRNSYGKVKAEPGALWQGIEGVAGDTYSWPTSTYIAEPPFFEGFTLEGPPPLPAASAAAASKEAVRDARIIALFGDSITTDHISPAGSIKDTSPAGRWLQEHGVVKTDFNSYGSRRGNHEVMMRGTFANVRIRNLMLPAGPDGSREEGGLTLYWDRQGGSQKMFIYDAAMKYISEGRGTVIFAGEEYGTGSSRDWAAKGTQLLGIKAVVARSFERIHRSNLVGMGVLPLQFQGDMSWQALGLTGEETIDIVPDAQLRPQSQAEMVIRRPDGTRQEVKLTLRIDTPIEVDYYRHGGILPYVLRQLLAG
;
A
#
# COMPACT_ATOMS: atom_id res chain seq x y z
N MET A 1 -12.90 32.42 15.68
CA MET A 1 -12.83 32.97 17.07
C MET A 1 -11.37 32.81 17.52
N PRO A 2 -10.87 33.60 18.49
CA PRO A 2 -9.55 33.37 19.05
C PRO A 2 -9.50 31.98 19.68
N ASN A 3 -8.32 31.33 19.66
CA ASN A 3 -8.12 30.02 20.29
C ASN A 3 -8.43 30.08 21.79
N ALA A 4 -9.33 29.22 22.26
CA ALA A 4 -9.76 29.17 23.67
C ALA A 4 -8.59 28.89 24.65
N PHE A 5 -7.51 28.31 24.17
CA PHE A 5 -6.31 27.94 24.93
C PHE A 5 -5.09 28.82 24.57
N ALA A 6 -5.30 30.06 24.12
CA ALA A 6 -4.20 30.97 23.77
C ALA A 6 -3.20 31.21 24.92
N ASN A 7 -3.60 31.00 26.17
CA ASN A 7 -2.72 31.05 27.35
C ASN A 7 -1.68 29.95 27.39
N THR A 8 -1.84 28.86 26.61
CA THR A 8 -0.84 27.78 26.49
C THR A 8 0.25 28.09 25.47
N LEU A 9 0.14 29.20 24.72
CA LEU A 9 1.18 29.63 23.78
C LEU A 9 2.43 30.10 24.54
N GLN A 10 3.54 29.42 24.33
CA GLN A 10 4.82 29.62 25.02
C GLN A 10 5.96 29.81 24.01
N THR A 11 7.14 30.20 24.51
CA THR A 11 8.36 30.31 23.68
C THR A 11 9.42 29.33 24.19
N PHE A 12 10.11 28.66 23.26
CA PHE A 12 11.29 27.85 23.60
C PHE A 12 12.55 28.41 22.93
N GLN A 13 13.71 28.11 23.52
CA GLN A 13 15.02 28.52 23.00
C GLN A 13 15.75 27.31 22.41
N ALA A 14 16.28 27.45 21.23
CA ALA A 14 17.05 26.41 20.52
C ALA A 14 18.54 26.78 20.36
N GLY A 15 18.98 27.87 21.02
CA GLY A 15 20.34 28.38 20.97
C GLY A 15 20.37 29.91 20.94
N PRO A 16 21.57 30.52 20.94
CA PRO A 16 21.69 31.99 20.90
C PRO A 16 20.99 32.58 19.65
N GLY A 17 20.03 33.46 19.86
CA GLY A 17 19.30 34.14 18.79
C GLY A 17 18.28 33.31 18.02
N ARG A 18 18.00 32.07 18.45
CA ARG A 18 17.01 31.21 17.79
C ARG A 18 15.96 30.71 18.79
N SER A 19 14.71 31.13 18.58
CA SER A 19 13.56 30.75 19.40
C SER A 19 12.38 30.42 18.49
N GLY A 20 11.37 29.76 19.06
CA GLY A 20 10.09 29.50 18.41
C GLY A 20 8.95 29.60 19.40
N GLN A 21 7.76 29.89 18.91
CA GLN A 21 6.53 29.84 19.70
C GLN A 21 5.86 28.47 19.53
N PHE A 22 5.14 28.00 20.54
CA PHE A 22 4.45 26.72 20.47
C PHE A 22 3.30 26.64 21.46
N TYR A 23 2.29 25.87 21.14
CA TYR A 23 1.23 25.52 22.07
C TYR A 23 1.73 24.41 23.00
N SER A 24 1.92 24.75 24.28
CA SER A 24 2.62 23.94 25.25
C SER A 24 1.72 22.88 25.90
N LEU A 25 2.03 21.60 25.66
CA LEU A 25 1.39 20.50 26.39
C LEU A 25 1.66 20.51 27.89
N PRO A 26 2.88 20.85 28.38
CA PRO A 26 3.12 21.06 29.82
C PRO A 26 2.26 22.16 30.45
N GLU A 27 1.95 23.25 29.75
CA GLU A 27 1.03 24.29 30.24
C GLU A 27 -0.42 23.75 30.24
N LEU A 28 -0.84 23.05 29.20
CA LEU A 28 -2.15 22.39 29.17
C LEU A 28 -2.30 21.37 30.30
N ALA A 29 -1.23 20.66 30.67
CA ALA A 29 -1.21 19.70 31.79
C ALA A 29 -1.47 20.32 33.16
N LYS A 30 -1.38 21.64 33.30
CA LYS A 30 -1.81 22.34 34.54
C LYS A 30 -3.33 22.37 34.67
N LEU A 31 -4.04 22.40 33.53
CA LEU A 31 -5.51 22.36 33.50
C LEU A 31 -6.01 20.88 33.46
N TYR A 32 -5.32 20.03 32.73
CA TYR A 32 -5.66 18.62 32.54
C TYR A 32 -4.46 17.73 32.91
N PRO A 33 -4.27 17.38 34.21
CA PRO A 33 -3.08 16.65 34.67
C PRO A 33 -2.81 15.31 33.95
N ASN A 34 -3.87 14.68 33.41
CA ASN A 34 -3.77 13.42 32.68
C ASN A 34 -2.91 13.51 31.40
N VAL A 35 -2.73 14.70 30.83
CA VAL A 35 -1.88 14.94 29.64
C VAL A 35 -0.46 14.39 29.85
N ARG A 36 0.06 14.38 31.08
CA ARG A 36 1.39 13.84 31.40
C ARG A 36 1.49 12.32 31.28
N ARG A 37 0.36 11.63 31.30
CA ARG A 37 0.29 10.17 31.25
C ARG A 37 -0.25 9.64 29.92
N LEU A 38 -0.64 10.53 29.01
CA LEU A 38 -1.10 10.14 27.68
C LEU A 38 0.01 9.44 26.89
N PRO A 39 -0.32 8.47 26.05
CA PRO A 39 0.56 7.95 25.02
C PRO A 39 1.20 9.07 24.18
N MET A 40 2.46 8.89 23.78
CA MET A 40 3.21 9.91 23.04
C MET A 40 2.55 10.27 21.72
N SER A 41 2.01 9.29 21.02
CA SER A 41 1.25 9.49 19.78
C SER A 41 0.01 10.36 20.02
N LEU A 42 -0.74 10.15 21.09
CA LEU A 42 -1.90 10.97 21.44
C LEU A 42 -1.53 12.39 21.87
N ARG A 43 -0.35 12.61 22.47
CA ARG A 43 0.13 13.97 22.76
C ARG A 43 0.38 14.77 21.49
N ILE A 44 0.91 14.14 20.42
CA ILE A 44 1.08 14.78 19.11
C ILE A 44 -0.29 15.12 18.50
N VAL A 45 -1.25 14.21 18.59
CA VAL A 45 -2.64 14.47 18.15
C VAL A 45 -3.25 15.62 18.95
N LEU A 46 -3.09 15.61 20.30
CA LEU A 46 -3.59 16.66 21.20
C LEU A 46 -2.99 18.03 20.85
N GLU A 47 -1.69 18.12 20.56
CA GLU A 47 -1.06 19.37 20.12
C GLU A 47 -1.73 19.92 18.86
N SER A 48 -1.99 19.07 17.88
CA SER A 48 -2.68 19.48 16.66
C SER A 48 -4.09 20.01 16.93
N VAL A 49 -4.87 19.31 17.75
CA VAL A 49 -6.22 19.71 18.13
C VAL A 49 -6.17 21.04 18.94
N LEU A 50 -5.25 21.16 19.89
CA LEU A 50 -5.03 22.37 20.71
C LEU A 50 -4.67 23.58 19.85
N ARG A 51 -3.70 23.43 18.95
CA ARG A 51 -3.21 24.51 18.08
C ARG A 51 -4.25 24.99 17.08
N ASN A 52 -5.08 24.09 16.57
CA ASN A 52 -6.09 24.39 15.56
C ASN A 52 -7.49 24.64 16.15
N CYS A 53 -7.62 24.82 17.48
CA CYS A 53 -8.90 25.10 18.14
C CYS A 53 -9.43 26.47 17.70
N ASP A 54 -10.38 26.48 16.75
CA ASP A 54 -10.98 27.67 16.13
C ASP A 54 -12.43 27.93 16.62
N GLY A 55 -12.95 27.04 17.46
CA GLY A 55 -14.31 27.05 17.95
C GLY A 55 -15.40 26.76 16.90
N ARG A 56 -14.99 26.23 15.72
CA ARG A 56 -15.89 25.84 14.61
C ARG A 56 -15.66 24.39 14.21
N LYS A 57 -14.59 24.14 13.44
CA LYS A 57 -14.19 22.79 13.05
C LYS A 57 -13.57 22.02 14.23
N ILE A 58 -12.81 22.73 15.05
CA ILE A 58 -12.16 22.19 16.24
C ILE A 58 -12.57 23.04 17.45
N THR A 59 -13.30 22.43 18.36
CA THR A 59 -13.85 23.10 19.56
C THR A 59 -12.99 22.84 20.80
N ALA A 60 -13.25 23.58 21.89
CA ALA A 60 -12.61 23.33 23.16
C ALA A 60 -12.93 21.92 23.72
N GLU A 61 -14.13 21.41 23.43
CA GLU A 61 -14.56 20.05 23.83
C GLU A 61 -13.68 18.97 23.21
N HIS A 62 -13.25 19.14 21.96
CA HIS A 62 -12.31 18.20 21.31
C HIS A 62 -10.95 18.18 22.03
N VAL A 63 -10.44 19.34 22.46
CA VAL A 63 -9.19 19.43 23.24
C VAL A 63 -9.35 18.72 24.59
N GLU A 64 -10.45 19.00 25.31
CA GLU A 64 -10.76 18.40 26.60
C GLU A 64 -10.92 16.87 26.50
N GLN A 65 -11.60 16.39 25.46
CA GLN A 65 -11.81 14.98 25.19
C GLN A 65 -10.49 14.23 25.03
N VAL A 66 -9.56 14.75 24.21
CA VAL A 66 -8.25 14.10 24.01
C VAL A 66 -7.39 14.24 25.27
N ALA A 67 -7.39 15.38 25.95
CA ALA A 67 -6.64 15.62 27.18
C ALA A 67 -7.08 14.68 28.32
N ASN A 68 -8.35 14.30 28.36
CA ASN A 68 -8.93 13.40 29.36
C ASN A 68 -9.05 11.94 28.87
N TRP A 69 -8.34 11.57 27.79
CA TRP A 69 -8.33 10.20 27.30
C TRP A 69 -7.99 9.22 28.45
N SER A 70 -8.71 8.11 28.50
CA SER A 70 -8.52 7.06 29.50
C SER A 70 -8.38 5.69 28.82
N PRO A 71 -7.51 4.80 29.33
CA PRO A 71 -7.30 3.46 28.78
C PRO A 71 -8.57 2.60 28.61
N THR A 72 -9.56 2.81 29.50
CA THR A 72 -10.77 1.97 29.62
C THR A 72 -12.06 2.65 29.17
N ALA A 73 -11.99 3.91 28.69
CA ALA A 73 -13.16 4.62 28.22
C ALA A 73 -13.73 4.03 26.93
N SER A 74 -15.04 4.22 26.71
CA SER A 74 -15.68 3.86 25.44
C SER A 74 -15.12 4.67 24.27
N ARG A 75 -15.04 4.07 23.08
CA ARG A 75 -14.47 4.68 21.86
C ARG A 75 -15.60 5.15 20.92
N THR A 76 -16.39 6.10 21.39
CA THR A 76 -17.57 6.61 20.67
C THR A 76 -17.43 8.06 20.21
N THR A 77 -16.38 8.76 20.64
CA THR A 77 -16.14 10.16 20.33
C THR A 77 -15.10 10.32 19.24
N GLU A 78 -15.29 11.32 18.39
CA GLU A 78 -14.47 11.60 17.21
C GLU A 78 -13.41 12.68 17.51
N ILE A 79 -12.24 12.53 16.92
CA ILE A 79 -11.13 13.51 17.01
C ILE A 79 -10.91 14.13 15.63
N PRO A 80 -10.98 15.48 15.50
CA PRO A 80 -10.59 16.20 14.29
C PRO A 80 -9.07 16.48 14.29
N PHE A 81 -8.33 15.79 13.45
CA PHE A 81 -6.85 15.90 13.38
C PHE A 81 -6.41 16.63 12.11
N VAL A 82 -5.73 17.77 12.26
CA VAL A 82 -5.15 18.51 11.15
C VAL A 82 -3.70 18.09 10.97
N VAL A 83 -3.38 17.49 9.84
CA VAL A 83 -2.02 17.04 9.52
C VAL A 83 -1.12 18.20 9.09
N ALA A 84 0.19 18.03 9.28
CA ALA A 84 1.18 19.04 8.87
C ALA A 84 1.45 19.01 7.35
N ARG A 85 1.29 17.84 6.71
CA ARG A 85 1.52 17.64 5.28
C ARG A 85 0.84 16.38 4.78
N VAL A 86 0.78 16.21 3.45
CA VAL A 86 0.26 15.00 2.77
C VAL A 86 1.33 14.44 1.85
N VAL A 87 1.46 13.13 1.82
CA VAL A 87 2.42 12.43 0.94
C VAL A 87 1.66 11.45 0.05
N LEU A 88 1.91 11.52 -1.24
CA LEU A 88 1.24 10.72 -2.27
C LEU A 88 2.24 9.80 -2.97
N GLN A 89 1.82 8.61 -3.34
CA GLN A 89 2.49 7.81 -4.36
C GLN A 89 1.74 7.97 -5.70
N ASP A 90 2.39 7.67 -6.82
CA ASP A 90 1.87 8.08 -8.13
C ASP A 90 0.64 7.30 -8.62
N PHE A 91 0.39 6.07 -8.19
CA PHE A 91 -0.81 5.32 -8.58
C PHE A 91 -2.10 5.81 -7.91
N THR A 92 -1.99 6.42 -6.73
CA THR A 92 -3.12 7.02 -6.00
C THR A 92 -3.10 8.54 -6.08
N GLY A 93 -1.93 9.16 -6.25
CA GLY A 93 -1.79 10.61 -6.37
C GLY A 93 -2.25 11.18 -7.72
N VAL A 94 -2.08 10.45 -8.81
CA VAL A 94 -2.55 10.91 -10.15
C VAL A 94 -4.08 11.01 -10.21
N PRO A 95 -4.88 10.00 -9.78
CA PRO A 95 -6.33 10.17 -9.75
C PRO A 95 -6.78 11.29 -8.80
N LEU A 96 -6.09 11.48 -7.68
CA LEU A 96 -6.35 12.57 -6.76
C LEU A 96 -6.08 13.95 -7.40
N LEU A 97 -4.98 14.09 -8.14
CA LEU A 97 -4.70 15.29 -8.93
C LEU A 97 -5.76 15.49 -10.04
N ALA A 98 -6.31 14.40 -10.62
CA ALA A 98 -7.40 14.48 -11.59
C ALA A 98 -8.71 14.99 -10.94
N ASP A 99 -8.99 14.59 -9.70
CA ASP A 99 -10.14 15.11 -8.95
C ASP A 99 -9.98 16.61 -8.67
N LEU A 100 -8.79 17.08 -8.23
CA LEU A 100 -8.51 18.51 -8.04
C LEU A 100 -8.63 19.29 -9.36
N ALA A 101 -8.14 18.74 -10.46
CA ALA A 101 -8.28 19.34 -11.79
C ALA A 101 -9.78 19.45 -12.19
N ALA A 102 -10.57 18.41 -11.92
CA ALA A 102 -12.00 18.40 -12.18
C ALA A 102 -12.77 19.38 -11.28
N MET A 103 -12.36 19.54 -10.02
CA MET A 103 -12.90 20.60 -9.13
C MET A 103 -12.66 22.00 -9.73
N ARG A 104 -11.46 22.28 -10.25
CA ARG A 104 -11.15 23.54 -10.94
C ARG A 104 -12.02 23.70 -12.20
N SER A 105 -12.20 22.64 -12.98
CA SER A 105 -13.10 22.66 -14.15
C SER A 105 -14.55 22.93 -13.74
N ALA A 106 -15.04 22.35 -12.64
CA ALA A 106 -16.37 22.60 -12.10
C ALA A 106 -16.52 24.04 -11.60
N ALA A 107 -15.52 24.58 -10.89
CA ALA A 107 -15.51 25.97 -10.46
C ALA A 107 -15.55 26.95 -11.64
N GLN A 108 -14.76 26.65 -12.69
CA GLN A 108 -14.77 27.44 -13.94
C GLN A 108 -16.14 27.43 -14.63
N ARG A 109 -16.80 26.27 -14.75
CA ARG A 109 -18.16 26.12 -15.29
C ARG A 109 -19.19 26.94 -14.50
N LEU A 110 -18.98 27.11 -13.21
CA LEU A 110 -19.84 27.91 -12.32
C LEU A 110 -19.44 29.38 -12.24
N GLY A 111 -18.45 29.82 -13.01
CA GLY A 111 -17.94 31.19 -12.97
C GLY A 111 -17.29 31.61 -11.63
N LYS A 112 -16.75 30.61 -10.90
CA LYS A 112 -16.04 30.83 -9.63
C LYS A 112 -14.52 30.89 -9.84
N ASP A 113 -13.84 31.52 -8.89
CA ASP A 113 -12.40 31.61 -8.87
C ASP A 113 -11.77 30.21 -8.67
N VAL A 114 -11.05 29.71 -9.67
CA VAL A 114 -10.37 28.42 -9.65
C VAL A 114 -9.19 28.36 -8.66
N GLY A 115 -8.59 29.50 -8.34
CA GLY A 115 -7.50 29.63 -7.37
C GLY A 115 -7.92 29.28 -5.93
N ARG A 116 -9.23 29.25 -5.64
CA ARG A 116 -9.74 28.77 -4.35
C ARG A 116 -9.49 27.28 -4.11
N ILE A 117 -9.28 26.52 -5.19
CA ILE A 117 -8.97 25.10 -5.13
C ILE A 117 -7.46 24.97 -5.15
N GLU A 118 -6.86 25.05 -3.95
CA GLU A 118 -5.43 24.97 -3.69
C GLU A 118 -5.18 24.10 -2.44
N PRO A 119 -4.19 23.23 -2.43
CA PRO A 119 -3.81 22.52 -1.22
C PRO A 119 -3.37 23.50 -0.12
N LEU A 120 -3.94 23.36 1.08
CA LEU A 120 -3.68 24.24 2.22
C LEU A 120 -2.52 23.73 3.11
N VAL A 121 -2.02 22.54 2.83
CA VAL A 121 -0.83 21.94 3.46
C VAL A 121 0.15 21.50 2.37
N PRO A 122 1.46 21.42 2.65
CA PRO A 122 2.42 20.89 1.68
C PRO A 122 2.05 19.49 1.22
N VAL A 123 2.12 19.26 -0.08
CA VAL A 123 1.85 17.98 -0.72
C VAL A 123 3.05 17.55 -1.54
N ASP A 124 3.58 16.36 -1.28
CA ASP A 124 4.65 15.76 -2.04
C ASP A 124 4.17 14.45 -2.68
N LEU A 125 4.20 14.39 -4.01
CA LEU A 125 3.96 13.17 -4.78
C LEU A 125 5.30 12.55 -5.15
N VAL A 126 5.49 11.28 -4.83
CA VAL A 126 6.69 10.51 -5.21
C VAL A 126 6.31 9.51 -6.30
N VAL A 127 7.04 9.54 -7.43
CA VAL A 127 6.83 8.61 -8.53
C VAL A 127 7.65 7.35 -8.28
N ASP A 128 6.98 6.28 -7.87
CA ASP A 128 7.64 5.07 -7.37
C ASP A 128 6.94 3.74 -7.71
N HIS A 129 5.73 3.78 -8.27
CA HIS A 129 4.92 2.60 -8.59
C HIS A 129 4.82 2.31 -10.10
N SER A 130 5.34 3.19 -10.96
CA SER A 130 5.22 3.09 -12.41
C SER A 130 6.24 2.17 -13.07
N ILE A 131 7.36 1.90 -12.39
CA ILE A 131 8.44 1.06 -12.91
C ILE A 131 8.15 -0.44 -12.74
N MET A 132 8.51 -1.24 -13.76
CA MET A 132 8.36 -2.70 -13.75
C MET A 132 9.70 -3.38 -13.98
N VAL A 133 9.86 -4.63 -13.49
CA VAL A 133 11.04 -5.47 -13.74
C VAL A 133 10.88 -6.18 -15.09
N ASP A 134 10.87 -5.43 -16.18
CA ASP A 134 10.89 -6.00 -17.55
C ASP A 134 12.26 -6.57 -17.88
N HIS A 135 13.32 -5.84 -17.52
CA HIS A 135 14.72 -6.27 -17.66
C HIS A 135 15.32 -6.55 -16.28
N TYR A 136 16.08 -7.63 -16.16
CA TYR A 136 16.73 -8.09 -14.92
C TYR A 136 18.02 -8.84 -15.18
N GLY A 137 18.78 -9.13 -14.13
CA GLY A 137 20.01 -9.95 -14.22
C GLY A 137 21.16 -9.32 -14.97
N LYS A 138 21.09 -8.02 -15.36
CA LYS A 138 22.06 -7.27 -16.12
C LYS A 138 22.31 -5.88 -15.54
N THR A 139 23.51 -5.38 -15.70
CA THR A 139 23.93 -4.06 -15.20
C THR A 139 23.21 -2.89 -15.89
N ASP A 140 22.71 -3.06 -17.11
CA ASP A 140 21.95 -2.05 -17.87
C ASP A 140 20.42 -2.15 -17.67
N ALA A 141 19.95 -3.11 -16.85
CA ALA A 141 18.53 -3.34 -16.64
C ALA A 141 17.78 -2.08 -16.17
N ILE A 142 18.36 -1.29 -15.28
CA ILE A 142 17.74 -0.05 -14.80
C ILE A 142 17.49 0.95 -15.92
N ASP A 143 18.48 1.15 -16.82
CA ASP A 143 18.36 2.12 -17.91
C ASP A 143 17.27 1.70 -18.91
N LEU A 144 17.16 0.40 -19.18
CA LEU A 144 16.16 -0.15 -20.07
C LEU A 144 14.77 -0.04 -19.44
N ASN A 145 14.62 -0.42 -18.17
CA ASN A 145 13.35 -0.31 -17.44
C ASN A 145 12.89 1.14 -17.31
N MET A 146 13.80 2.08 -17.01
CA MET A 146 13.49 3.52 -16.95
C MET A 146 13.00 4.08 -18.31
N LYS A 147 13.63 3.69 -19.42
CA LYS A 147 13.17 4.11 -20.75
C LYS A 147 11.77 3.60 -21.05
N LEU A 148 11.47 2.34 -20.69
CA LEU A 148 10.13 1.77 -20.83
C LEU A 148 9.11 2.48 -19.95
N GLU A 149 9.46 2.75 -18.69
CA GLU A 149 8.61 3.50 -17.77
C GLU A 149 8.22 4.87 -18.33
N PHE A 150 9.19 5.66 -18.77
CA PHE A 150 8.94 6.99 -19.34
C PHE A 150 8.12 6.94 -20.65
N ARG A 151 8.37 5.95 -21.50
CA ARG A 151 7.58 5.76 -22.71
C ARG A 151 6.12 5.45 -22.38
N ARG A 152 5.88 4.49 -21.49
CA ARG A 152 4.54 4.02 -21.08
C ARG A 152 3.74 5.07 -20.32
N ASN A 153 4.41 5.95 -19.58
CA ASN A 153 3.74 6.87 -18.64
C ASN A 153 3.87 8.35 -19.04
N LYS A 154 4.25 8.65 -20.30
CA LYS A 154 4.49 10.03 -20.79
C LYS A 154 3.33 10.97 -20.45
N GLU A 155 2.08 10.57 -20.77
CA GLU A 155 0.89 11.39 -20.55
C GLU A 155 0.63 11.65 -19.06
N ARG A 156 0.86 10.65 -18.19
CA ARG A 156 0.77 10.81 -16.73
C ARG A 156 1.82 11.80 -16.20
N TYR A 157 3.03 11.73 -16.71
CA TYR A 157 4.11 12.63 -16.30
C TYR A 157 3.92 14.05 -16.80
N GLN A 158 3.33 14.25 -17.98
CA GLN A 158 2.88 15.56 -18.45
C GLN A 158 1.82 16.15 -17.52
N PHE A 159 0.86 15.33 -17.09
CA PHE A 159 -0.19 15.74 -16.16
C PHE A 159 0.38 16.11 -14.78
N MET A 160 1.32 15.31 -14.24
CA MET A 160 2.01 15.66 -12.98
C MET A 160 2.77 16.98 -13.09
N LYS A 161 3.44 17.25 -14.23
CA LYS A 161 4.11 18.53 -14.48
C LYS A 161 3.14 19.70 -14.53
N TRP A 162 1.95 19.49 -15.11
CA TRP A 162 0.87 20.48 -15.01
C TRP A 162 0.51 20.75 -13.55
N GLY A 163 0.32 19.73 -12.73
CA GLY A 163 0.01 19.88 -11.31
C GLY A 163 1.07 20.68 -10.53
N MET A 164 2.36 20.42 -10.79
CA MET A 164 3.47 21.19 -10.19
C MET A 164 3.45 22.67 -10.56
N GLN A 165 2.84 23.03 -11.67
CA GLN A 165 2.77 24.39 -12.19
C GLN A 165 1.46 25.07 -11.79
N ALA A 166 0.38 24.31 -11.72
CA ALA A 166 -0.96 24.80 -11.41
C ALA A 166 -1.18 25.03 -9.90
N PHE A 167 -0.47 24.30 -9.03
CA PHE A 167 -0.62 24.37 -7.57
C PHE A 167 0.70 24.76 -6.90
N ASP A 168 0.67 25.78 -6.06
CA ASP A 168 1.87 26.33 -5.40
C ASP A 168 2.51 25.37 -4.38
N THR A 169 1.68 24.56 -3.70
CA THR A 169 2.11 23.68 -2.60
C THR A 169 2.26 22.21 -3.03
N PHE A 170 2.16 21.93 -4.32
CA PHE A 170 2.23 20.59 -4.87
C PHE A 170 3.62 20.28 -5.47
N GLY A 171 4.39 19.41 -4.81
CA GLY A 171 5.70 18.96 -5.26
C GLY A 171 5.67 17.56 -5.85
N VAL A 172 6.58 17.28 -6.80
CA VAL A 172 6.79 15.93 -7.34
C VAL A 172 8.25 15.54 -7.19
N VAL A 173 8.49 14.35 -6.61
CA VAL A 173 9.78 13.66 -6.67
C VAL A 173 9.75 12.76 -7.89
N PRO A 174 10.60 13.02 -8.90
CA PRO A 174 10.56 12.32 -10.18
C PRO A 174 10.89 10.83 -10.08
N PRO A 175 10.62 10.04 -11.15
CA PRO A 175 11.04 8.64 -11.22
C PRO A 175 12.53 8.42 -10.94
N GLY A 176 12.88 7.30 -10.33
CA GLY A 176 14.26 6.88 -10.11
C GLY A 176 14.94 7.48 -8.90
N PHE A 177 14.23 8.17 -7.99
CA PHE A 177 14.79 8.61 -6.70
C PHE A 177 14.58 7.60 -5.59
N GLY A 178 13.42 6.97 -5.52
CA GLY A 178 13.13 5.94 -4.52
C GLY A 178 11.65 5.75 -4.27
N ILE A 179 11.34 4.83 -3.37
CA ILE A 179 9.97 4.55 -2.90
C ILE A 179 9.51 5.64 -1.94
N VAL A 180 8.23 5.97 -1.99
CA VAL A 180 7.63 7.09 -1.25
C VAL A 180 7.97 7.08 0.25
N HIS A 181 7.87 5.92 0.94
CA HIS A 181 8.12 5.90 2.39
C HIS A 181 9.60 6.04 2.74
N GLN A 182 10.53 5.55 1.93
CA GLN A 182 11.96 5.76 2.16
C GLN A 182 12.38 7.18 1.82
N VAL A 183 11.89 7.74 0.72
CA VAL A 183 12.08 9.17 0.37
C VAL A 183 11.47 10.06 1.45
N ASN A 184 10.31 9.72 1.99
CA ASN A 184 9.69 10.43 3.11
C ASN A 184 10.59 10.42 4.34
N LEU A 185 11.11 9.26 4.73
CA LEU A 185 11.98 9.08 5.88
C LEU A 185 13.31 9.84 5.72
N GLU A 186 13.98 9.68 4.57
CA GLU A 186 15.32 10.20 4.29
C GLU A 186 15.34 11.70 3.95
N TYR A 187 14.28 12.21 3.30
CA TYR A 187 14.27 13.54 2.69
C TYR A 187 13.13 14.45 3.13
N LEU A 188 11.88 13.97 3.09
CA LEU A 188 10.71 14.83 3.33
C LEU A 188 10.43 15.07 4.83
N ALA A 189 10.75 14.11 5.70
CA ALA A 189 10.52 14.24 7.15
C ALA A 189 11.34 15.39 7.75
N ARG A 190 10.66 16.24 8.53
CA ARG A 190 11.27 17.39 9.21
C ARG A 190 11.26 17.25 10.73
N GLY A 191 10.37 16.43 11.28
CA GLY A 191 10.13 16.26 12.71
C GLY A 191 9.45 17.45 13.38
N ILE A 192 9.70 18.67 12.91
CA ILE A 192 9.08 19.93 13.34
C ILE A 192 8.83 20.83 12.15
N HIS A 193 7.70 21.51 12.17
CA HIS A 193 7.33 22.56 11.23
C HIS A 193 7.21 23.91 11.94
N GLN A 194 7.33 24.99 11.20
CA GLN A 194 7.11 26.36 11.66
C GLN A 194 6.24 27.11 10.66
N ARG A 195 5.12 27.68 11.11
CA ARG A 195 4.25 28.55 10.30
C ARG A 195 4.89 29.94 10.12
N ALA A 196 4.35 30.70 9.18
CA ALA A 196 4.80 32.07 8.90
C ALA A 196 4.65 33.02 10.12
N ASP A 197 3.70 32.74 11.02
CA ASP A 197 3.50 33.48 12.28
C ASP A 197 4.51 33.09 13.39
N GLY A 198 5.46 32.17 13.11
CA GLY A 198 6.49 31.71 14.04
C GLY A 198 6.08 30.54 14.93
N VAL A 199 4.83 30.08 14.86
CA VAL A 199 4.35 28.94 15.67
C VAL A 199 4.91 27.63 15.14
N CYS A 200 5.58 26.88 16.04
CA CYS A 200 6.17 25.58 15.78
C CYS A 200 5.21 24.46 16.20
N TYR A 201 5.25 23.33 15.48
CA TYR A 201 4.40 22.19 15.72
C TYR A 201 5.04 20.89 15.22
N PHE A 202 4.58 19.75 15.74
CA PHE A 202 5.07 18.45 15.34
C PHE A 202 4.83 18.16 13.86
N ASP A 203 5.79 17.49 13.23
CA ASP A 203 5.57 16.87 11.93
C ASP A 203 4.54 15.74 12.08
N SER A 204 3.57 15.73 11.17
CA SER A 204 2.53 14.74 11.11
C SER A 204 1.97 14.66 9.70
N LEU A 205 1.54 13.49 9.27
CA LEU A 205 1.03 13.34 7.91
C LEU A 205 -0.02 12.25 7.77
N VAL A 206 -0.76 12.34 6.69
CA VAL A 206 -1.42 11.20 6.07
C VAL A 206 -0.81 10.95 4.70
N GLY A 207 -0.83 9.71 4.26
CA GLY A 207 -0.35 9.33 2.93
C GLY A 207 -1.30 8.40 2.22
N THR A 208 -1.29 8.45 0.89
CA THR A 208 -2.14 7.57 0.08
C THR A 208 -1.53 6.18 -0.15
N ASP A 209 -0.54 5.83 0.65
CA ASP A 209 0.04 4.50 0.71
C ASP A 209 -0.14 3.91 2.12
N SER A 210 -0.51 2.63 2.21
CA SER A 210 -0.71 1.95 3.50
C SER A 210 0.55 1.91 4.36
N HIS A 211 1.75 1.90 3.74
CA HIS A 211 3.04 1.87 4.45
C HIS A 211 3.59 3.27 4.78
N THR A 212 2.77 4.31 4.69
CA THR A 212 3.06 5.65 5.25
C THR A 212 3.51 5.58 6.71
N THR A 213 3.02 4.58 7.43
CA THR A 213 3.40 4.27 8.82
C THR A 213 4.89 4.02 9.04
N MET A 214 5.70 3.82 8.01
CA MET A 214 7.15 3.76 8.13
C MET A 214 7.75 5.01 8.81
N ILE A 215 7.10 6.16 8.63
CA ILE A 215 7.53 7.43 9.22
C ILE A 215 7.45 7.44 10.76
N ASN A 216 6.65 6.53 11.35
CA ASN A 216 6.51 6.42 12.80
C ASN A 216 7.83 6.06 13.49
N GLY A 217 8.77 5.44 12.76
CA GLY A 217 10.10 5.09 13.26
C GLY A 217 10.98 6.28 13.66
N VAL A 218 10.69 7.50 13.16
CA VAL A 218 11.38 8.75 13.54
C VAL A 218 10.56 9.63 14.49
N GLY A 219 9.48 9.10 15.08
CA GLY A 219 8.64 9.84 16.01
C GLY A 219 7.67 10.82 15.35
N VAL A 220 7.30 10.58 14.11
CA VAL A 220 6.29 11.33 13.37
C VAL A 220 4.99 10.53 13.34
N VAL A 221 3.89 11.14 13.75
CA VAL A 221 2.55 10.52 13.64
C VAL A 221 2.12 10.57 12.19
N GLY A 222 1.86 9.40 11.63
CA GLY A 222 1.42 9.28 10.24
C GLY A 222 0.85 7.90 9.94
N TRP A 223 -0.18 7.86 9.07
CA TRP A 223 -0.80 6.61 8.64
C TRP A 223 -1.35 6.71 7.23
N GLY A 224 -1.65 5.54 6.66
CA GLY A 224 -2.29 5.41 5.35
C GLY A 224 -3.77 5.76 5.39
N VAL A 225 -4.19 6.55 4.42
CA VAL A 225 -5.61 6.89 4.18
C VAL A 225 -5.98 6.54 2.73
N GLY A 226 -7.27 6.54 2.42
CA GLY A 226 -7.73 6.50 1.04
C GLY A 226 -7.40 7.78 0.29
N GLY A 227 -7.34 7.72 -1.05
CA GLY A 227 -7.10 8.90 -1.89
C GLY A 227 -8.06 10.04 -1.58
N ILE A 228 -9.34 9.72 -1.40
CA ILE A 228 -10.42 10.67 -1.11
C ILE A 228 -10.20 11.39 0.23
N GLU A 229 -9.82 10.68 1.29
CA GLU A 229 -9.50 11.29 2.59
C GLU A 229 -8.21 12.13 2.51
N GLY A 230 -7.21 11.66 1.74
CA GLY A 230 -5.98 12.40 1.47
C GLY A 230 -6.26 13.72 0.77
N GLU A 231 -7.14 13.73 -0.21
CA GLU A 231 -7.58 14.93 -0.92
C GLU A 231 -8.30 15.93 0.00
N ALA A 232 -9.22 15.45 0.84
CA ALA A 232 -9.89 16.30 1.81
C ALA A 232 -8.89 16.91 2.80
N ALA A 233 -7.90 16.15 3.26
CA ALA A 233 -6.83 16.65 4.12
C ALA A 233 -5.96 17.70 3.42
N MET A 234 -5.64 17.51 2.14
CA MET A 234 -4.95 18.54 1.34
C MET A 234 -5.73 19.85 1.29
N LEU A 235 -7.06 19.77 1.15
CA LEU A 235 -7.97 20.92 1.08
C LEU A 235 -8.38 21.47 2.46
N GLY A 236 -7.61 21.15 3.52
CA GLY A 236 -7.75 21.72 4.86
C GLY A 236 -8.92 21.18 5.68
N GLN A 237 -9.45 20.01 5.32
CA GLN A 237 -10.37 19.31 6.21
C GLN A 237 -9.57 18.55 7.27
N PRO A 238 -9.99 18.55 8.54
CA PRO A 238 -9.44 17.64 9.51
C PRO A 238 -9.65 16.18 9.06
N VAL A 239 -8.70 15.32 9.37
CA VAL A 239 -8.89 13.88 9.30
C VAL A 239 -9.63 13.46 10.57
N TYR A 240 -10.85 12.99 10.40
CA TYR A 240 -11.69 12.57 11.52
C TYR A 240 -11.51 11.08 11.80
N PHE A 241 -11.34 10.72 13.06
CA PHE A 241 -11.27 9.32 13.48
C PHE A 241 -11.76 9.16 14.92
N LEU A 242 -12.31 7.98 15.23
CA LEU A 242 -12.73 7.66 16.58
C LEU A 242 -11.55 7.64 17.55
N THR A 243 -11.75 8.14 18.76
CA THR A 243 -10.76 8.06 19.84
C THR A 243 -10.19 6.64 19.91
N PRO A 244 -8.87 6.42 19.70
CA PRO A 244 -8.32 5.09 19.57
C PRO A 244 -8.03 4.42 20.90
N ASP A 245 -8.02 3.09 20.91
CA ASP A 245 -7.22 2.34 21.87
C ASP A 245 -5.74 2.51 21.53
N VAL A 246 -4.89 2.63 22.54
CA VAL A 246 -3.44 2.63 22.37
C VAL A 246 -2.85 1.43 23.09
N VAL A 247 -2.27 0.52 22.32
CA VAL A 247 -1.59 -0.67 22.85
C VAL A 247 -0.12 -0.36 23.00
N GLY A 248 0.38 -0.42 24.24
CA GLY A 248 1.80 -0.32 24.52
C GLY A 248 2.50 -1.64 24.18
N PHE A 249 3.59 -1.58 23.41
CA PHE A 249 4.42 -2.74 23.10
C PHE A 249 5.78 -2.60 23.80
N GLU A 250 5.95 -3.31 24.91
CA GLU A 250 7.17 -3.28 25.71
C GLU A 250 8.25 -4.17 25.09
N LEU A 251 9.37 -3.56 24.69
CA LEU A 251 10.55 -4.26 24.23
C LEU A 251 11.60 -4.31 25.34
N THR A 252 12.14 -5.50 25.61
CA THR A 252 13.24 -5.74 26.56
C THR A 252 14.41 -6.43 25.87
N GLY A 253 15.58 -6.42 26.52
CA GLY A 253 16.76 -7.12 26.01
C GLY A 253 17.35 -6.54 24.73
N LYS A 254 18.05 -7.37 23.97
CA LYS A 254 18.72 -7.05 22.68
C LYS A 254 18.60 -8.20 21.72
N LEU A 255 18.58 -7.90 20.40
CA LEU A 255 18.64 -8.91 19.35
C LEU A 255 19.92 -9.74 19.45
N ARG A 256 19.77 -11.06 19.27
CA ARG A 256 20.89 -12.01 19.23
C ARG A 256 21.67 -11.89 17.93
N GLU A 257 22.94 -12.32 17.98
CA GLU A 257 23.77 -12.47 16.78
C GLU A 257 23.05 -13.39 15.76
N GLY A 258 23.11 -13.02 14.50
CA GLY A 258 22.45 -13.75 13.41
C GLY A 258 20.98 -13.38 13.16
N CYS A 259 20.32 -12.66 14.10
CA CYS A 259 18.97 -12.13 13.88
C CYS A 259 19.01 -10.75 13.23
N THR A 260 18.01 -10.47 12.41
CA THR A 260 17.86 -9.20 11.67
C THR A 260 16.62 -8.42 12.11
N ALA A 261 16.55 -7.14 11.73
CA ALA A 261 15.33 -6.34 11.90
C ALA A 261 14.11 -6.99 11.23
N THR A 262 14.30 -7.74 10.15
CA THR A 262 13.24 -8.50 9.48
C THR A 262 12.67 -9.58 10.38
N ASP A 263 13.52 -10.36 11.05
CA ASP A 263 13.07 -11.40 11.98
C ASP A 263 12.26 -10.80 13.14
N LEU A 264 12.69 -9.64 13.62
CA LEU A 264 11.98 -8.89 14.65
C LEU A 264 10.60 -8.45 14.17
N VAL A 265 10.50 -7.80 12.99
CA VAL A 265 9.21 -7.31 12.52
C VAL A 265 8.23 -8.44 12.19
N LEU A 266 8.71 -9.59 11.70
CA LEU A 266 7.86 -10.76 11.49
C LEU A 266 7.33 -11.32 12.82
N SER A 267 8.16 -11.34 13.86
CA SER A 267 7.76 -11.74 15.22
C SER A 267 6.73 -10.77 15.82
N VAL A 268 6.96 -9.47 15.68
CA VAL A 268 6.00 -8.42 16.09
C VAL A 268 4.67 -8.57 15.35
N THR A 269 4.71 -8.83 14.05
CA THR A 269 3.51 -8.99 13.20
C THR A 269 2.67 -10.19 13.65
N GLU A 270 3.30 -11.34 13.87
CA GLU A 270 2.62 -12.52 14.39
C GLU A 270 1.97 -12.24 15.76
N LEU A 271 2.72 -11.63 16.68
CA LEU A 271 2.28 -11.40 18.05
C LEU A 271 1.11 -10.39 18.10
N LEU A 272 1.21 -9.26 17.39
CA LEU A 272 0.16 -8.23 17.36
C LEU A 272 -1.11 -8.72 16.67
N ARG A 273 -1.01 -9.56 15.63
CA ARG A 273 -2.20 -10.22 15.05
C ARG A 273 -2.93 -11.10 16.05
N LYS A 274 -2.20 -11.86 16.86
CA LYS A 274 -2.79 -12.65 17.97
C LYS A 274 -3.51 -11.77 18.99
N HIS A 275 -2.99 -10.57 19.26
CA HIS A 275 -3.58 -9.59 20.20
C HIS A 275 -4.69 -8.71 19.59
N LYS A 276 -5.08 -8.91 18.32
CA LYS A 276 -6.23 -8.25 17.67
C LYS A 276 -6.16 -6.72 17.76
N VAL A 277 -5.05 -6.14 17.28
CA VAL A 277 -4.81 -4.69 17.31
C VAL A 277 -5.44 -3.92 16.15
N VAL A 278 -6.35 -4.52 15.39
CA VAL A 278 -6.99 -3.90 14.23
C VAL A 278 -7.64 -2.56 14.62
N GLY A 279 -7.28 -1.50 13.90
CA GLY A 279 -7.79 -0.14 14.12
C GLY A 279 -7.25 0.58 15.35
N LYS A 280 -6.35 -0.04 16.12
CA LYS A 280 -5.72 0.57 17.31
C LYS A 280 -4.40 1.25 16.93
N PHE A 281 -3.92 2.13 17.81
CA PHE A 281 -2.55 2.60 17.77
C PHE A 281 -1.66 1.62 18.54
N VAL A 282 -0.46 1.35 18.02
CA VAL A 282 0.57 0.62 18.75
C VAL A 282 1.72 1.58 19.04
N GLU A 283 2.22 1.60 20.27
CA GLU A 283 3.31 2.47 20.68
C GLU A 283 4.40 1.64 21.36
N PHE A 284 5.62 1.70 20.82
CA PHE A 284 6.76 0.94 21.30
C PHE A 284 7.51 1.67 22.41
N PHE A 285 7.78 0.99 23.52
CA PHE A 285 8.42 1.56 24.68
C PHE A 285 9.33 0.54 25.40
N GLY A 286 10.00 0.97 26.47
CA GLY A 286 10.88 0.13 27.27
C GLY A 286 12.34 0.16 26.83
N GLU A 287 13.20 -0.51 27.58
CA GLU A 287 14.67 -0.42 27.39
C GLU A 287 15.14 -1.03 26.05
N GLY A 288 14.48 -2.09 25.60
CA GLY A 288 14.80 -2.73 24.31
C GLY A 288 14.60 -1.78 23.15
N THR A 289 13.61 -0.88 23.22
CA THR A 289 13.36 0.15 22.18
C THR A 289 14.56 1.09 21.99
N ARG A 290 15.30 1.42 23.05
CA ARG A 290 16.51 2.26 22.98
C ARG A 290 17.66 1.58 22.24
N SER A 291 17.67 0.25 22.20
CA SER A 291 18.71 -0.53 21.49
C SER A 291 18.53 -0.51 19.99
N LEU A 292 17.32 -0.23 19.48
CA LEU A 292 16.98 -0.23 18.06
C LEU A 292 17.36 1.10 17.40
N ALA A 293 18.07 1.04 16.28
CA ALA A 293 18.30 2.19 15.42
C ALA A 293 17.00 2.58 14.67
N VAL A 294 16.91 3.83 14.19
CA VAL A 294 15.72 4.29 13.45
C VAL A 294 15.36 3.38 12.27
N PRO A 295 16.30 2.87 11.45
CA PRO A 295 15.93 1.94 10.38
C PRO A 295 15.23 0.67 10.87
N ASP A 296 15.60 0.13 12.04
CA ASP A 296 14.93 -1.03 12.64
C ASP A 296 13.50 -0.67 13.07
N ARG A 297 13.34 0.49 13.74
CA ARG A 297 12.03 1.04 14.14
C ARG A 297 11.14 1.30 12.93
N ALA A 298 11.70 1.88 11.87
CA ALA A 298 11.01 2.16 10.63
C ALA A 298 10.52 0.87 9.93
N THR A 299 11.33 -0.20 9.95
CA THR A 299 10.94 -1.52 9.46
C THR A 299 9.71 -2.05 10.20
N ILE A 300 9.64 -1.89 11.53
CA ILE A 300 8.49 -2.29 12.35
C ILE A 300 7.27 -1.39 12.04
N GLY A 301 7.46 -0.08 12.01
CA GLY A 301 6.40 0.89 11.68
C GLY A 301 5.81 0.66 10.29
N ASN A 302 6.65 0.29 9.31
CA ASN A 302 6.22 -0.02 7.94
C ASN A 302 5.16 -1.13 7.89
N MET A 303 5.30 -2.18 8.68
CA MET A 303 4.37 -3.32 8.69
C MET A 303 3.15 -3.12 9.59
N ALA A 304 2.83 -1.89 10.03
CA ALA A 304 1.60 -1.63 10.78
C ALA A 304 0.33 -2.13 10.08
N PRO A 305 0.15 -1.96 8.76
CA PRO A 305 -0.99 -2.55 8.05
C PRO A 305 -1.03 -4.09 8.13
N GLU A 306 0.12 -4.75 8.09
CA GLU A 306 0.22 -6.21 8.12
C GLU A 306 -0.14 -6.78 9.49
N TYR A 307 0.20 -6.12 10.60
CA TYR A 307 -0.32 -6.53 11.91
C TYR A 307 -1.68 -5.91 12.26
N GLY A 308 -2.23 -5.03 11.40
CA GLY A 308 -3.58 -4.51 11.46
C GLY A 308 -3.75 -3.22 12.26
N ALA A 309 -2.68 -2.64 12.79
CA ALA A 309 -2.75 -1.38 13.53
C ALA A 309 -2.85 -0.17 12.59
N THR A 310 -3.40 0.93 13.09
CA THR A 310 -3.41 2.21 12.38
C THR A 310 -1.99 2.77 12.24
N MET A 311 -1.15 2.61 13.27
CA MET A 311 0.26 3.00 13.27
C MET A 311 1.09 2.14 14.24
N GLY A 312 2.41 2.15 14.06
CA GLY A 312 3.39 1.56 14.98
C GLY A 312 4.43 2.60 15.39
N PHE A 313 4.12 3.38 16.42
CA PHE A 313 4.82 4.60 16.78
C PHE A 313 6.02 4.37 17.69
N PHE A 314 7.12 5.07 17.42
CA PHE A 314 8.32 5.13 18.24
C PHE A 314 8.58 6.57 18.70
N PRO A 315 8.87 6.79 20.00
CA PRO A 315 9.21 8.13 20.52
C PRO A 315 10.51 8.67 19.95
N VAL A 316 10.63 10.00 19.91
CA VAL A 316 11.87 10.71 19.54
C VAL A 316 12.89 10.62 20.67
N ASP A 317 14.08 10.15 20.34
CA ASP A 317 15.22 10.02 21.26
C ASP A 317 16.56 10.31 20.57
N GLU A 318 17.68 9.99 21.23
CA GLU A 318 19.03 10.17 20.68
C GLU A 318 19.23 9.42 19.35
N ARG A 319 18.58 8.25 19.16
CA ARG A 319 18.66 7.49 17.89
C ARG A 319 17.99 8.24 16.74
N THR A 320 16.92 8.99 17.02
CA THR A 320 16.28 9.87 16.02
C THR A 320 17.23 11.02 15.63
N ILE A 321 17.94 11.59 16.60
CA ILE A 321 18.97 12.62 16.35
C ILE A 321 20.08 12.07 15.45
N ASP A 322 20.66 10.92 15.81
CA ASP A 322 21.70 10.23 15.04
C ASP A 322 21.27 9.99 13.58
N TYR A 323 20.03 9.56 13.39
CA TYR A 323 19.47 9.31 12.06
C TYR A 323 19.32 10.58 11.23
N PHE A 324 18.79 11.65 11.81
CA PHE A 324 18.64 12.92 11.11
C PHE A 324 19.99 13.54 10.77
N GLU A 325 21.01 13.41 11.64
CA GLU A 325 22.37 13.82 11.33
C GLU A 325 22.95 12.99 10.19
N GLY A 326 22.83 11.65 10.28
CA GLY A 326 23.32 10.70 9.27
C GLY A 326 22.67 10.88 7.90
N THR A 327 21.41 11.31 7.84
CA THR A 327 20.64 11.56 6.61
C THR A 327 20.71 13.01 6.13
N GLY A 328 21.60 13.82 6.71
CA GLY A 328 22.02 15.10 6.15
C GLY A 328 21.25 16.32 6.63
N ARG A 329 20.39 16.22 7.66
CA ARG A 329 19.81 17.42 8.30
C ARG A 329 20.92 18.24 8.93
N THR A 330 20.77 19.57 8.91
CA THR A 330 21.78 20.46 9.47
C THR A 330 21.76 20.42 11.01
N ARG A 331 22.89 20.73 11.61
CA ARG A 331 22.98 20.81 13.09
C ARG A 331 21.98 21.80 13.68
N ASP A 332 21.68 22.88 12.98
CA ASP A 332 20.70 23.87 13.43
C ASP A 332 19.27 23.33 13.39
N GLN A 333 18.91 22.56 12.35
CA GLN A 333 17.62 21.87 12.29
C GLN A 333 17.49 20.87 13.42
N ILE A 334 18.51 20.09 13.68
CA ILE A 334 18.54 19.06 14.74
C ILE A 334 18.40 19.69 16.12
N LYS A 335 19.19 20.74 16.42
CA LYS A 335 19.09 21.47 17.70
C LYS A 335 17.72 22.09 17.89
N PHE A 336 17.12 22.61 16.83
CA PHE A 336 15.79 23.21 16.88
C PHE A 336 14.70 22.16 17.18
N LEU A 337 14.80 20.99 16.54
CA LEU A 337 13.92 19.83 16.77
C LEU A 337 14.07 19.35 18.23
N GLU A 338 15.30 19.09 18.67
CA GLU A 338 15.55 18.59 20.03
C GLU A 338 15.01 19.54 21.11
N ALA A 339 15.28 20.87 20.95
CA ALA A 339 14.80 21.89 21.88
C ALA A 339 13.27 21.91 21.95
N TYR A 340 12.58 21.78 20.82
CA TYR A 340 11.12 21.71 20.78
C TYR A 340 10.57 20.47 21.49
N PHE A 341 11.10 19.26 21.19
CA PHE A 341 10.65 18.03 21.82
C PHE A 341 10.92 18.03 23.33
N ARG A 342 12.04 18.62 23.78
CA ARG A 342 12.32 18.79 25.20
C ARG A 342 11.37 19.81 25.85
N ALA A 343 11.05 20.93 25.19
CA ALA A 343 10.08 21.91 25.66
C ALA A 343 8.67 21.31 25.79
N GLN A 344 8.29 20.39 24.92
CA GLN A 344 7.02 19.64 24.98
C GLN A 344 7.05 18.46 25.97
N GLN A 345 8.19 18.15 26.60
CA GLN A 345 8.40 16.94 27.42
C GLN A 345 8.11 15.64 26.65
N MET A 346 8.55 15.59 25.39
CA MET A 346 8.32 14.50 24.45
C MET A 346 9.61 13.82 23.97
N PHE A 347 10.76 14.17 24.57
CA PHE A 347 12.07 13.61 24.21
C PHE A 347 12.44 12.45 25.13
N GLY A 348 12.71 11.29 24.53
CA GLY A 348 13.11 10.06 25.22
C GLY A 348 12.06 8.94 25.13
N VAL A 349 12.52 7.71 25.27
CA VAL A 349 11.66 6.52 25.27
C VAL A 349 11.02 6.34 26.65
N PRO A 350 9.69 6.27 26.76
CA PRO A 350 8.99 5.98 28.02
C PRO A 350 9.41 4.62 28.60
N MET A 351 9.40 4.55 29.93
CA MET A 351 9.62 3.32 30.68
C MET A 351 8.28 2.79 31.24
N PRO A 352 8.23 1.53 31.67
CA PRO A 352 7.03 0.98 32.30
C PRO A 352 6.52 1.87 33.44
N GLY A 353 5.24 2.27 33.37
CA GLY A 353 4.62 3.13 34.38
C GLY A 353 4.65 4.64 34.07
N ASP A 354 5.39 5.10 33.06
CA ASP A 354 5.40 6.53 32.68
C ASP A 354 4.14 6.94 31.92
N VAL A 355 3.55 6.02 31.15
CA VAL A 355 2.42 6.23 30.24
C VAL A 355 1.33 5.20 30.50
N ASP A 356 0.07 5.61 30.35
CA ASP A 356 -1.08 4.72 30.47
C ASP A 356 -1.47 4.18 29.07
N TYR A 357 -1.57 2.85 28.93
CA TYR A 357 -1.97 2.17 27.70
C TYR A 357 -3.27 1.39 27.91
N SER A 358 -4.08 1.22 26.85
CA SER A 358 -5.30 0.40 26.89
C SER A 358 -5.00 -1.08 27.14
N ALA A 359 -3.86 -1.55 26.65
CA ALA A 359 -3.31 -2.88 26.91
C ALA A 359 -1.79 -2.83 26.73
N VAL A 360 -1.08 -3.81 27.28
CA VAL A 360 0.38 -3.94 27.12
C VAL A 360 0.70 -5.33 26.59
N VAL A 361 1.49 -5.36 25.51
CA VAL A 361 2.10 -6.57 24.93
C VAL A 361 3.60 -6.51 25.19
N LYS A 362 4.26 -7.65 25.44
CA LYS A 362 5.69 -7.70 25.75
C LYS A 362 6.43 -8.64 24.81
N LEU A 363 7.66 -8.27 24.46
CA LEU A 363 8.59 -9.12 23.72
C LEU A 363 10.02 -8.88 24.21
N ASP A 364 10.70 -9.96 24.59
CA ASP A 364 12.15 -9.93 24.78
C ASP A 364 12.83 -10.10 23.40
N LEU A 365 13.66 -9.15 23.03
CA LEU A 365 14.42 -9.18 21.79
C LEU A 365 15.34 -10.41 21.68
N GLY A 366 15.73 -10.98 22.83
CA GLY A 366 16.48 -12.24 22.92
C GLY A 366 15.69 -13.47 22.48
N ASP A 367 14.36 -13.43 22.43
CA ASP A 367 13.51 -14.54 21.98
C ASP A 367 13.29 -14.57 20.47
N VAL A 368 13.71 -13.52 19.74
CA VAL A 368 13.58 -13.46 18.28
C VAL A 368 14.51 -14.47 17.63
N THR A 369 13.97 -15.20 16.63
CA THR A 369 14.70 -16.22 15.86
C THR A 369 14.67 -15.93 14.38
N PRO A 370 15.70 -16.33 13.59
CA PRO A 370 15.67 -16.21 12.14
C PRO A 370 14.43 -16.85 11.54
N SER A 371 13.73 -16.12 10.70
CA SER A 371 12.38 -16.50 10.26
C SER A 371 12.07 -16.02 8.84
N LEU A 372 11.09 -16.69 8.23
CA LEU A 372 10.35 -16.23 7.07
C LEU A 372 8.87 -16.09 7.44
N SER A 373 8.09 -15.41 6.59
CA SER A 373 6.61 -15.47 6.68
C SER A 373 6.01 -15.93 5.36
N GLY A 374 5.06 -16.86 5.45
CA GLY A 374 4.37 -17.37 4.28
C GLY A 374 3.76 -18.77 4.53
N PRO A 375 3.32 -19.42 3.44
CA PRO A 375 3.49 -19.04 2.03
C PRO A 375 2.44 -18.05 1.47
N LYS A 376 1.47 -17.59 2.25
CA LYS A 376 0.35 -16.80 1.73
C LYS A 376 0.03 -15.51 2.50
N ARG A 377 0.52 -15.34 3.75
CA ARG A 377 0.18 -14.18 4.59
C ARG A 377 1.39 -13.69 5.39
N PRO A 378 1.51 -12.37 5.62
CA PRO A 378 2.65 -11.78 6.36
C PRO A 378 2.74 -12.23 7.84
N GLN A 379 1.63 -12.56 8.48
CA GLN A 379 1.57 -13.00 9.87
C GLN A 379 1.87 -14.50 10.08
N ASP A 380 1.97 -15.28 9.00
CA ASP A 380 2.28 -16.71 9.07
C ASP A 380 3.80 -16.90 9.19
N ARG A 381 4.37 -16.50 10.34
CA ARG A 381 5.81 -16.62 10.62
C ARG A 381 6.23 -18.07 10.80
N ILE A 382 7.34 -18.43 10.19
CA ILE A 382 7.94 -19.75 10.22
C ILE A 382 9.42 -19.58 10.59
N GLU A 383 9.88 -20.22 11.65
CA GLU A 383 11.32 -20.29 11.97
C GLU A 383 12.11 -20.94 10.83
N LEU A 384 13.30 -20.44 10.54
CA LEU A 384 14.08 -20.82 9.37
C LEU A 384 14.25 -22.34 9.23
N GLY A 385 14.55 -23.06 10.32
CA GLY A 385 14.69 -24.54 10.31
C GLY A 385 13.37 -25.30 10.13
N LYS A 386 12.22 -24.62 10.10
CA LYS A 386 10.90 -25.25 9.93
C LYS A 386 10.28 -25.00 8.56
N VAL A 387 10.91 -24.20 7.69
CA VAL A 387 10.34 -23.77 6.39
C VAL A 387 10.06 -24.97 5.51
N ALA A 388 11.03 -25.85 5.31
CA ALA A 388 10.90 -27.04 4.47
C ALA A 388 9.80 -27.99 4.98
N GLY A 389 9.76 -28.24 6.29
CA GLY A 389 8.72 -29.07 6.93
C GLY A 389 7.33 -28.47 6.82
N THR A 390 7.20 -27.17 7.01
CA THR A 390 5.92 -26.44 6.88
C THR A 390 5.41 -26.50 5.44
N PHE A 391 6.28 -26.25 4.44
CA PHE A 391 5.89 -26.34 3.03
C PHE A 391 5.39 -27.75 2.68
N ARG A 392 6.10 -28.80 3.08
CA ARG A 392 5.69 -30.22 2.87
C ARG A 392 4.32 -30.50 3.47
N THR A 393 4.05 -29.98 4.67
CA THR A 393 2.76 -30.14 5.35
C THR A 393 1.63 -29.40 4.61
N LEU A 394 1.86 -28.15 4.20
CA LEU A 394 0.86 -27.35 3.49
C LEU A 394 0.60 -27.84 2.06
N PHE A 395 1.57 -28.53 1.45
CA PHE A 395 1.46 -29.01 0.09
C PHE A 395 0.22 -29.88 -0.13
N SER A 396 -0.07 -30.81 0.79
CA SER A 396 -1.21 -31.71 0.70
C SER A 396 -2.46 -31.28 1.45
N LYS A 397 -2.36 -30.26 2.33
CA LYS A 397 -3.53 -29.75 3.04
C LYS A 397 -4.57 -29.15 2.10
N PRO A 398 -5.88 -29.25 2.47
CA PRO A 398 -6.95 -28.56 1.72
C PRO A 398 -6.74 -27.05 1.65
N ILE A 399 -7.27 -26.43 0.60
CA ILE A 399 -7.24 -24.96 0.42
C ILE A 399 -7.91 -24.24 1.61
N ALA A 400 -8.99 -24.79 2.15
CA ALA A 400 -9.69 -24.26 3.32
C ALA A 400 -8.80 -24.22 4.59
N GLU A 401 -7.77 -25.06 4.66
CA GLU A 401 -6.77 -25.09 5.72
C GLU A 401 -5.48 -24.33 5.36
N ASN A 402 -5.55 -23.40 4.43
CA ASN A 402 -4.42 -22.63 3.90
C ASN A 402 -3.38 -23.48 3.11
N GLY A 403 -3.75 -24.70 2.71
CA GLY A 403 -2.91 -25.62 1.94
C GLY A 403 -2.98 -25.41 0.43
N PHE A 404 -2.32 -26.27 -0.33
CA PHE A 404 -2.26 -26.26 -1.80
C PHE A 404 -3.06 -27.39 -2.45
N ASN A 405 -3.63 -28.31 -1.66
CA ASN A 405 -4.48 -29.43 -2.08
C ASN A 405 -3.83 -30.34 -3.16
N GLN A 406 -2.53 -30.55 -3.05
CA GLN A 406 -1.75 -31.39 -3.97
C GLN A 406 -1.56 -32.81 -3.42
N GLN A 407 -1.34 -33.78 -4.30
CA GLN A 407 -1.04 -35.14 -3.89
C GLN A 407 0.41 -35.22 -3.36
N PRO A 408 0.67 -35.82 -2.18
CA PRO A 408 2.02 -35.87 -1.59
C PRO A 408 3.07 -36.53 -2.50
N GLU A 409 2.65 -37.48 -3.32
CA GLU A 409 3.50 -38.29 -4.19
C GLU A 409 4.17 -37.47 -5.30
N VAL A 410 3.54 -36.35 -5.72
CA VAL A 410 4.09 -35.49 -6.78
C VAL A 410 5.02 -34.41 -6.26
N LEU A 411 5.23 -34.31 -4.95
CA LEU A 411 6.02 -33.22 -4.35
C LEU A 411 7.44 -33.13 -4.95
N LEU A 412 8.09 -34.27 -5.17
CA LEU A 412 9.47 -34.35 -5.67
C LEU A 412 9.56 -34.58 -7.18
N THR A 413 8.42 -34.56 -7.88
CA THR A 413 8.42 -34.72 -9.35
C THR A 413 9.08 -33.49 -10.00
N ARG A 414 9.96 -33.76 -10.95
CA ARG A 414 10.65 -32.73 -11.74
C ARG A 414 10.06 -32.67 -13.16
N HIS A 415 9.87 -31.48 -13.68
CA HIS A 415 9.35 -31.25 -15.01
C HIS A 415 10.42 -30.54 -15.84
N GLN A 416 10.69 -31.10 -17.02
CA GLN A 416 11.65 -30.51 -17.95
C GLN A 416 11.05 -29.25 -18.58
N VAL A 417 11.80 -28.16 -18.63
CA VAL A 417 11.44 -26.95 -19.32
C VAL A 417 12.09 -27.01 -20.68
N GLU A 418 11.29 -27.21 -21.72
CA GLU A 418 11.78 -27.15 -23.10
C GLU A 418 12.24 -25.72 -23.40
N SER A 419 13.55 -25.50 -23.50
CA SER A 419 14.08 -24.18 -23.76
C SER A 419 14.54 -24.08 -25.20
N GLU A 420 14.04 -23.08 -25.92
CA GLU A 420 14.57 -22.67 -27.22
C GLU A 420 16.01 -22.08 -27.13
N LEU A 421 16.61 -22.05 -25.93
CA LEU A 421 17.98 -21.58 -25.70
C LEU A 421 19.06 -22.35 -26.50
N GLN A 422 18.71 -23.53 -27.01
CA GLN A 422 19.66 -24.34 -27.79
C GLN A 422 19.74 -24.01 -29.29
N THR A 423 18.81 -23.16 -29.81
CA THR A 423 18.74 -22.89 -31.25
C THR A 423 18.93 -21.43 -31.68
N ALA A 424 19.23 -20.52 -30.75
CA ALA A 424 19.54 -19.15 -31.15
C ALA A 424 20.90 -19.10 -31.85
N ALA A 425 20.88 -19.12 -33.19
CA ALA A 425 22.04 -18.76 -34.02
C ALA A 425 22.59 -17.38 -33.57
N PRO A 426 23.89 -17.15 -33.64
CA PRO A 426 24.46 -15.85 -33.28
C PRO A 426 23.74 -14.74 -34.04
N VAL A 427 23.27 -13.74 -33.29
CA VAL A 427 22.64 -12.55 -33.86
C VAL A 427 23.66 -11.88 -34.79
N PRO A 428 23.33 -11.64 -36.08
CA PRO A 428 24.24 -10.95 -36.98
C PRO A 428 24.59 -9.57 -36.40
N ASP A 429 25.83 -9.16 -36.53
CA ASP A 429 26.33 -7.84 -36.07
C ASP A 429 25.64 -6.64 -36.73
N ASN A 430 24.73 -6.87 -37.68
CA ASN A 430 23.92 -5.86 -38.30
C ASN A 430 22.44 -6.27 -38.21
N PRO A 431 21.62 -5.64 -37.33
CA PRO A 431 20.20 -5.90 -37.32
C PRO A 431 19.57 -5.43 -38.64
N PRO A 432 18.63 -6.21 -39.20
CA PRO A 432 17.89 -5.80 -40.39
C PRO A 432 17.15 -4.49 -40.12
N THR A 433 17.18 -3.57 -41.09
CA THR A 433 16.61 -2.22 -41.05
C THR A 433 15.06 -2.17 -40.96
N ARG A 434 14.37 -3.30 -40.90
CA ARG A 434 13.00 -3.45 -40.45
C ARG A 434 13.01 -4.33 -39.20
N LEU A 435 13.01 -3.69 -38.06
CA LEU A 435 12.66 -4.36 -36.81
C LEU A 435 11.26 -4.94 -37.00
N ALA A 436 11.14 -6.28 -37.01
CA ALA A 436 9.92 -6.92 -36.56
C ALA A 436 9.52 -6.25 -35.23
N ALA A 437 8.22 -6.15 -34.97
CA ALA A 437 7.71 -5.61 -33.70
C ALA A 437 8.56 -6.11 -32.55
N PRO A 438 8.91 -5.26 -31.58
CA PRO A 438 9.77 -5.67 -30.45
C PRO A 438 9.28 -7.00 -29.88
N ARG A 439 10.16 -7.94 -29.56
CA ARG A 439 9.78 -9.29 -29.08
C ARG A 439 8.73 -9.25 -27.99
N TYR A 440 8.80 -8.27 -27.07
CA TYR A 440 7.80 -8.08 -26.03
C TYR A 440 6.39 -7.75 -26.55
N GLU A 441 6.25 -7.14 -27.75
CA GLU A 441 4.95 -6.91 -28.40
C GLU A 441 4.32 -8.24 -28.83
N VAL A 442 5.12 -9.12 -29.43
CA VAL A 442 4.69 -10.48 -29.80
C VAL A 442 4.33 -11.31 -28.56
N GLU A 443 5.12 -11.18 -27.49
CA GLU A 443 4.87 -11.82 -26.20
C GLU A 443 3.54 -11.43 -25.61
N MET A 444 3.23 -10.13 -25.63
CA MET A 444 1.97 -9.62 -25.07
C MET A 444 0.78 -9.95 -25.96
N GLU A 445 0.92 -9.89 -27.30
CA GLU A 445 -0.13 -10.27 -28.24
C GLU A 445 -0.51 -11.75 -28.10
N ALA A 446 0.48 -12.61 -27.96
CA ALA A 446 0.25 -14.04 -27.78
C ALA A 446 -0.18 -14.42 -26.35
N ASN A 447 -0.13 -13.49 -25.39
CA ASN A 447 -0.19 -13.76 -23.94
C ASN A 447 0.82 -14.85 -23.50
N LYS A 448 1.93 -14.91 -24.20
CA LYS A 448 3.04 -15.87 -24.00
C LYS A 448 4.31 -15.04 -24.05
N PRO A 449 4.99 -14.80 -22.91
CA PRO A 449 6.29 -14.15 -22.91
C PRO A 449 7.29 -14.95 -23.74
N THR A 450 8.12 -14.33 -24.55
CA THR A 450 9.21 -14.98 -25.28
C THR A 450 10.52 -14.81 -24.51
N LEU A 451 11.40 -15.80 -24.54
CA LEU A 451 12.76 -15.70 -24.02
C LEU A 451 13.46 -14.49 -24.66
N ARG A 452 13.78 -13.49 -23.85
CA ARG A 452 14.46 -12.31 -24.33
C ARG A 452 15.93 -12.65 -24.59
N ALA A 453 16.45 -12.27 -25.75
CA ALA A 453 17.86 -12.42 -26.08
C ALA A 453 18.80 -11.82 -24.98
N SER A 454 18.25 -10.88 -24.18
CA SER A 454 18.92 -10.31 -23.02
C SER A 454 19.22 -11.30 -21.90
N HIS A 455 18.50 -12.41 -21.79
CA HIS A 455 18.80 -13.44 -20.79
C HIS A 455 20.04 -14.26 -21.14
N ALA A 456 20.30 -14.43 -22.44
CA ALA A 456 21.42 -15.22 -22.93
C ALA A 456 22.80 -14.59 -22.73
N THR A 457 22.88 -13.28 -22.44
CA THR A 457 24.18 -12.56 -22.44
C THR A 457 24.71 -12.18 -21.06
N SER A 458 23.90 -12.26 -20.00
CA SER A 458 24.32 -11.86 -18.66
C SER A 458 24.66 -13.00 -17.71
N VAL A 459 24.22 -14.21 -18.02
CA VAL A 459 24.60 -15.42 -17.30
C VAL A 459 25.26 -16.36 -18.31
N PRO A 460 26.48 -16.84 -18.06
CA PRO A 460 27.07 -17.83 -18.93
C PRO A 460 26.09 -19.00 -19.11
N PRO A 461 25.88 -19.52 -20.32
CA PRO A 461 25.06 -20.70 -20.52
C PRO A 461 25.55 -21.80 -19.57
N VAL A 462 24.61 -22.43 -18.85
CA VAL A 462 24.96 -23.62 -18.11
C VAL A 462 25.38 -24.66 -19.15
N GLU A 463 26.68 -24.99 -19.19
CA GLU A 463 27.14 -26.07 -20.10
C GLU A 463 26.35 -27.33 -19.77
N GLY A 464 25.50 -27.75 -20.70
CA GLY A 464 25.00 -29.11 -20.83
C GLY A 464 23.92 -29.57 -19.85
N GLY A 465 22.91 -28.78 -19.49
CA GLY A 465 21.83 -29.30 -18.66
C GLY A 465 20.44 -28.78 -19.05
N ASP A 466 19.51 -29.71 -19.26
CA ASP A 466 18.10 -29.39 -19.39
C ASP A 466 17.59 -28.73 -18.10
N ILE A 467 16.96 -27.57 -18.19
CA ILE A 467 16.36 -26.90 -17.01
C ILE A 467 15.17 -27.75 -16.57
N THR A 468 15.16 -28.13 -15.29
CA THR A 468 14.01 -28.79 -14.67
C THR A 468 13.50 -27.96 -13.51
N ILE A 469 12.18 -27.88 -13.37
CA ILE A 469 11.52 -27.22 -12.25
C ILE A 469 10.58 -28.20 -11.53
N GLY A 470 10.30 -27.93 -10.27
CA GLY A 470 9.40 -28.76 -9.46
C GLY A 470 8.76 -27.98 -8.32
N ASN A 471 7.95 -28.66 -7.53
CA ASN A 471 7.30 -28.06 -6.39
C ASN A 471 8.33 -27.57 -5.36
N GLY A 472 8.10 -26.39 -4.81
CA GLY A 472 9.00 -25.75 -3.86
C GLY A 472 10.22 -25.06 -4.48
N ASP A 473 10.41 -25.10 -5.80
CA ASP A 473 11.50 -24.36 -6.44
C ASP A 473 11.26 -22.86 -6.39
N VAL A 474 12.32 -22.12 -6.09
CA VAL A 474 12.32 -20.66 -6.10
C VAL A 474 12.49 -20.19 -7.54
N LEU A 475 11.48 -19.55 -8.10
CA LEU A 475 11.51 -19.01 -9.45
C LEU A 475 11.66 -17.49 -9.48
N ILE A 476 11.31 -16.81 -8.36
CA ILE A 476 11.53 -15.37 -8.17
C ILE A 476 12.25 -15.16 -6.85
N ALA A 477 13.38 -14.45 -6.89
CA ALA A 477 14.10 -14.00 -5.71
C ALA A 477 14.34 -12.49 -5.82
N ALA A 478 13.65 -11.70 -4.99
CA ALA A 478 13.64 -10.24 -5.13
C ALA A 478 14.06 -9.53 -3.84
N ILE A 479 15.15 -8.76 -3.91
CA ILE A 479 15.44 -7.74 -2.91
C ILE A 479 14.66 -6.51 -3.35
N THR A 480 13.49 -6.29 -2.72
CA THR A 480 12.52 -5.25 -3.10
C THR A 480 12.33 -4.21 -2.01
N SER A 481 11.92 -3.02 -2.39
CA SER A 481 12.11 -1.77 -1.67
C SER A 481 11.21 -1.51 -0.45
N CYS A 482 10.12 -2.26 -0.24
CA CYS A 482 9.07 -1.80 0.68
C CYS A 482 9.50 -1.70 2.14
N THR A 483 10.04 -2.77 2.75
CA THR A 483 10.25 -2.83 4.20
C THR A 483 11.73 -2.76 4.58
N ASN A 484 12.54 -3.55 3.93
CA ASN A 484 13.88 -3.89 4.39
C ASN A 484 15.01 -3.05 3.79
N THR A 485 14.84 -2.51 2.57
CA THR A 485 15.93 -1.80 1.89
C THR A 485 16.24 -0.43 2.49
N SER A 486 15.34 0.14 3.29
CA SER A 486 15.60 1.32 4.11
C SER A 486 16.53 1.05 5.31
N ASN A 487 16.78 -0.23 5.61
CA ASN A 487 17.67 -0.65 6.71
C ASN A 487 19.05 -1.00 6.15
N PRO A 488 20.06 -0.14 6.36
CA PRO A 488 21.40 -0.38 5.87
C PRO A 488 22.02 -1.67 6.41
N GLY A 489 21.70 -2.04 7.64
CA GLY A 489 22.27 -3.23 8.29
C GLY A 489 21.94 -4.50 7.51
N VAL A 490 20.67 -4.70 7.14
CA VAL A 490 20.25 -5.90 6.38
C VAL A 490 20.71 -5.85 4.91
N MET A 491 20.85 -4.67 4.33
CA MET A 491 21.34 -4.53 2.95
C MET A 491 22.85 -4.79 2.86
N LEU A 492 23.64 -4.28 3.80
CA LEU A 492 25.06 -4.59 3.92
C LEU A 492 25.27 -6.08 4.22
N ALA A 493 24.41 -6.68 5.06
CA ALA A 493 24.42 -8.12 5.32
C ALA A 493 24.18 -8.93 4.04
N ALA A 494 23.20 -8.55 3.20
CA ALA A 494 22.95 -9.20 1.91
C ALA A 494 24.16 -9.10 0.97
N GLY A 495 24.77 -7.93 0.88
CA GLY A 495 25.97 -7.71 0.08
C GLY A 495 27.20 -8.50 0.58
N LEU A 496 27.40 -8.59 1.90
CA LEU A 496 28.46 -9.40 2.51
C LEU A 496 28.24 -10.90 2.28
N LEU A 497 26.98 -11.37 2.44
CA LEU A 497 26.62 -12.76 2.15
C LEU A 497 26.90 -13.08 0.68
N ALA A 498 26.47 -12.21 -0.25
CA ALA A 498 26.74 -12.37 -1.67
C ALA A 498 28.25 -12.45 -1.97
N LYS A 499 29.06 -11.58 -1.33
CA LYS A 499 30.51 -11.60 -1.45
C LYS A 499 31.09 -12.94 -1.02
N LYS A 500 30.77 -13.40 0.19
CA LYS A 500 31.26 -14.67 0.72
C LYS A 500 30.81 -15.86 -0.14
N ALA A 501 29.59 -15.84 -0.65
CA ALA A 501 29.04 -16.88 -1.54
C ALA A 501 29.82 -16.94 -2.87
N VAL A 502 30.03 -15.81 -3.53
CA VAL A 502 30.79 -15.72 -4.79
C VAL A 502 32.24 -16.16 -4.59
N GLU A 503 32.90 -15.72 -3.51
CA GLU A 503 34.27 -16.12 -3.18
C GLU A 503 34.42 -17.64 -2.98
N LYS A 504 33.36 -18.29 -2.44
CA LYS A 504 33.28 -19.76 -2.34
C LYS A 504 32.87 -20.45 -3.66
N GLY A 505 32.48 -19.69 -4.69
CA GLY A 505 32.08 -20.20 -6.00
C GLY A 505 30.61 -20.60 -6.13
N LEU A 506 29.77 -20.19 -5.19
CA LEU A 506 28.33 -20.40 -5.29
C LEU A 506 27.72 -19.52 -6.39
N ARG A 507 26.65 -20.01 -7.00
CA ARG A 507 25.92 -19.34 -8.09
C ARG A 507 24.42 -19.51 -7.90
N VAL A 508 23.63 -18.63 -8.50
CA VAL A 508 22.18 -18.77 -8.65
C VAL A 508 21.88 -19.44 -9.99
N GLN A 509 20.89 -20.30 -10.01
CA GLN A 509 20.47 -21.00 -11.24
C GLN A 509 19.87 -20.00 -12.25
N PRO A 510 20.15 -20.12 -13.55
CA PRO A 510 19.79 -19.12 -14.57
C PRO A 510 18.28 -18.94 -14.77
N HIS A 511 17.46 -19.93 -14.44
CA HIS A 511 16.01 -19.88 -14.54
C HIS A 511 15.35 -19.12 -13.36
N ILE A 512 16.13 -18.77 -12.32
CA ILE A 512 15.61 -17.99 -11.19
C ILE A 512 15.69 -16.52 -11.53
N LYS A 513 14.55 -15.84 -11.56
CA LYS A 513 14.44 -14.40 -11.78
C LYS A 513 14.89 -13.66 -10.54
N THR A 514 16.08 -13.08 -10.58
CA THR A 514 16.65 -12.27 -9.50
C THR A 514 16.53 -10.78 -9.82
N SER A 515 16.28 -9.95 -8.81
CA SER A 515 16.24 -8.50 -8.96
C SER A 515 16.67 -7.77 -7.70
N LEU A 516 17.31 -6.61 -7.88
CA LEU A 516 17.59 -5.64 -6.83
C LEU A 516 16.84 -4.35 -7.15
N SER A 517 15.87 -4.01 -6.30
CA SER A 517 15.05 -2.81 -6.44
C SER A 517 15.05 -2.03 -5.11
N PRO A 518 16.11 -1.24 -4.85
CA PRO A 518 16.24 -0.53 -3.58
C PRO A 518 15.21 0.58 -3.41
N GLY A 519 14.93 0.94 -2.17
CA GLY A 519 14.00 1.99 -1.83
C GLY A 519 14.53 3.41 -2.05
N SER A 520 15.84 3.60 -2.26
CA SER A 520 16.41 4.88 -2.68
C SER A 520 17.76 4.70 -3.37
N ARG A 521 18.21 5.75 -4.07
CA ARG A 521 19.55 5.81 -4.66
C ARG A 521 20.67 5.64 -3.63
N MET A 522 20.44 6.07 -2.40
CA MET A 522 21.39 5.96 -1.29
C MET A 522 21.82 4.52 -1.03
N VAL A 523 20.89 3.57 -1.17
CA VAL A 523 21.20 2.14 -1.00
C VAL A 523 22.24 1.68 -2.03
N THR A 524 22.08 2.06 -3.29
CA THR A 524 23.06 1.74 -4.35
C THR A 524 24.39 2.43 -4.12
N GLU A 525 24.39 3.70 -3.67
CA GLU A 525 25.61 4.44 -3.38
C GLU A 525 26.42 3.76 -2.29
N TYR A 526 25.83 3.45 -1.13
CA TYR A 526 26.62 2.82 -0.06
C TYR A 526 27.01 1.36 -0.36
N LEU A 527 26.23 0.60 -1.11
CA LEU A 527 26.64 -0.73 -1.55
C LEU A 527 27.82 -0.68 -2.52
N ARG A 528 27.86 0.34 -3.38
CA ARG A 528 28.98 0.61 -4.28
C ARG A 528 30.24 1.04 -3.52
N ASP A 529 30.10 1.99 -2.58
CA ASP A 529 31.18 2.49 -1.74
C ASP A 529 31.77 1.39 -0.84
N ALA A 530 30.91 0.50 -0.34
CA ALA A 530 31.32 -0.70 0.41
C ALA A 530 31.87 -1.82 -0.50
N LYS A 531 31.87 -1.64 -1.84
CA LYS A 531 32.32 -2.63 -2.84
C LYS A 531 31.55 -3.94 -2.79
N LEU A 532 30.27 -3.90 -2.44
CA LEU A 532 29.39 -5.08 -2.32
C LEU A 532 28.47 -5.25 -3.52
N LEU A 533 28.10 -4.17 -4.21
CA LEU A 533 27.19 -4.21 -5.37
C LEU A 533 27.64 -5.21 -6.46
N PRO A 534 28.93 -5.26 -6.86
CA PRO A 534 29.38 -6.21 -7.91
C PRO A 534 29.19 -7.69 -7.55
N TYR A 535 29.17 -8.05 -6.27
CA TYR A 535 28.92 -9.43 -5.83
C TYR A 535 27.44 -9.79 -5.90
N LEU A 536 26.55 -8.84 -5.58
CA LEU A 536 25.11 -9.01 -5.79
C LEU A 536 24.80 -9.19 -7.28
N GLU A 537 25.40 -8.36 -8.15
CA GLU A 537 25.25 -8.44 -9.61
C GLU A 537 25.75 -9.78 -10.17
N GLN A 538 26.86 -10.33 -9.67
CA GLN A 538 27.36 -11.65 -10.05
C GLN A 538 26.41 -12.79 -9.70
N LEU A 539 25.57 -12.64 -8.68
CA LEU A 539 24.48 -13.55 -8.35
C LEU A 539 23.16 -13.23 -9.07
N GLY A 540 23.18 -12.30 -10.03
CA GLY A 540 22.02 -11.88 -10.81
C GLY A 540 21.15 -10.81 -10.15
N PHE A 541 21.45 -10.37 -8.92
CA PHE A 541 20.77 -9.27 -8.26
C PHE A 541 21.25 -7.92 -8.81
N ALA A 542 21.03 -7.71 -10.12
CA ALA A 542 21.31 -6.44 -10.76
C ALA A 542 20.22 -5.40 -10.44
N LEU A 543 20.62 -4.13 -10.43
CA LEU A 543 19.72 -3.00 -10.19
C LEU A 543 18.66 -2.93 -11.31
N ALA A 544 17.39 -3.15 -10.95
CA ALA A 544 16.27 -3.11 -11.89
C ALA A 544 15.51 -1.78 -11.89
N GLY A 545 15.55 -1.05 -10.78
CA GLY A 545 14.89 0.24 -10.62
C GLY A 545 14.85 0.68 -9.17
N TYR A 546 14.25 1.87 -8.93
CA TYR A 546 13.96 2.40 -7.60
C TYR A 546 12.46 2.61 -7.48
N GLY A 547 11.81 1.95 -6.52
CA GLY A 547 10.37 2.06 -6.33
C GLY A 547 9.70 0.77 -5.88
N CYS A 548 8.38 0.76 -5.78
CA CYS A 548 7.61 -0.41 -5.39
C CYS A 548 7.43 -1.34 -6.61
N MET A 549 8.19 -2.42 -6.66
CA MET A 549 8.22 -3.32 -7.81
C MET A 549 7.62 -4.69 -7.49
N THR A 550 8.40 -5.68 -7.11
CA THR A 550 7.92 -7.06 -6.89
C THR A 550 6.80 -7.14 -5.85
N CYS A 551 6.84 -6.35 -4.79
CA CYS A 551 5.84 -6.38 -3.72
C CYS A 551 4.43 -5.94 -4.15
N ILE A 552 4.30 -5.17 -5.25
CA ILE A 552 3.00 -4.71 -5.79
C ILE A 552 2.56 -5.48 -7.04
N GLY A 553 3.33 -6.47 -7.46
CA GLY A 553 3.05 -7.22 -8.69
C GLY A 553 3.73 -6.66 -9.95
N ASN A 554 4.66 -5.74 -9.80
CA ASN A 554 5.50 -5.21 -10.88
C ASN A 554 6.79 -6.04 -11.07
N SER A 555 6.75 -7.32 -10.69
CA SER A 555 7.89 -8.24 -10.86
C SER A 555 8.23 -8.56 -12.32
N GLY A 556 7.36 -8.19 -13.25
CA GLY A 556 7.44 -8.65 -14.63
C GLY A 556 7.12 -10.15 -14.75
N ASP A 557 7.02 -10.63 -15.97
CA ASP A 557 6.64 -12.03 -16.23
C ASP A 557 7.82 -13.01 -16.09
N LEU A 558 7.52 -14.30 -15.95
CA LEU A 558 8.46 -15.39 -16.12
C LEU A 558 8.57 -15.73 -17.63
N THR A 559 9.52 -16.58 -18.00
CA THR A 559 9.63 -17.00 -19.40
C THR A 559 8.43 -17.86 -19.81
N PRO A 560 8.05 -17.90 -21.11
CA PRO A 560 6.90 -18.66 -21.58
C PRO A 560 6.96 -20.12 -21.15
N GLU A 561 8.13 -20.73 -21.32
CA GLU A 561 8.36 -22.16 -21.06
C GLU A 561 8.18 -22.49 -19.58
N ILE A 562 8.66 -21.59 -18.69
CA ILE A 562 8.46 -21.75 -17.24
C ILE A 562 6.97 -21.56 -16.90
N ASN A 563 6.30 -20.56 -17.47
CA ASN A 563 4.86 -20.36 -17.26
C ASN A 563 4.04 -21.55 -17.76
N GLU A 564 4.39 -22.10 -18.90
CA GLU A 564 3.73 -23.28 -19.47
C GLU A 564 3.94 -24.52 -18.58
N ALA A 565 5.16 -24.79 -18.16
CA ALA A 565 5.48 -25.92 -17.28
C ALA A 565 4.74 -25.82 -15.93
N ILE A 566 4.67 -24.61 -15.33
CA ILE A 566 3.91 -24.39 -14.09
C ILE A 566 2.43 -24.69 -14.31
N SER A 567 1.85 -24.16 -15.40
CA SER A 567 0.41 -24.23 -15.65
C SER A 567 -0.05 -25.62 -16.05
N GLN A 568 0.72 -26.33 -16.90
CA GLN A 568 0.38 -27.67 -17.36
C GLN A 568 0.47 -28.73 -16.25
N SER A 569 1.42 -28.54 -15.33
CA SER A 569 1.68 -29.51 -14.26
C SER A 569 1.13 -29.04 -12.90
N ASP A 570 0.42 -27.95 -12.86
CA ASP A 570 -0.17 -27.33 -11.63
C ASP A 570 0.84 -27.17 -10.49
N LEU A 571 2.09 -26.78 -10.81
CA LEU A 571 3.18 -26.74 -9.85
C LEU A 571 2.97 -25.68 -8.77
N VAL A 572 3.41 -26.00 -7.57
CA VAL A 572 3.49 -25.08 -6.43
C VAL A 572 4.93 -24.56 -6.30
N CYS A 573 5.30 -23.64 -7.19
CA CYS A 573 6.58 -22.96 -7.13
C CYS A 573 6.56 -21.78 -6.16
N ALA A 574 7.74 -21.28 -5.78
CA ALA A 574 7.94 -20.29 -4.75
C ALA A 574 8.53 -18.97 -5.27
N ALA A 575 8.13 -17.87 -4.61
CA ALA A 575 8.86 -16.60 -4.62
C ALA A 575 9.38 -16.29 -3.22
N VAL A 576 10.61 -15.81 -3.12
CA VAL A 576 11.21 -15.32 -1.87
C VAL A 576 11.58 -13.85 -2.06
N LEU A 577 11.01 -12.97 -1.24
CA LEU A 577 11.16 -11.52 -1.43
C LEU A 577 11.31 -10.78 -0.11
N SER A 578 12.02 -9.66 -0.12
CA SER A 578 12.20 -8.81 1.06
C SER A 578 11.09 -7.75 1.23
N GLY A 579 9.91 -8.03 0.70
CA GLY A 579 8.74 -7.16 0.80
C GLY A 579 7.97 -7.30 2.11
N ASN A 580 6.72 -6.80 2.11
CA ASN A 580 5.81 -6.84 3.25
C ASN A 580 4.50 -7.59 2.98
N ARG A 581 4.21 -7.94 1.73
CA ARG A 581 2.99 -8.67 1.31
C ARG A 581 3.32 -9.82 0.39
N ASN A 582 2.70 -10.97 0.65
CA ASN A 582 2.96 -12.23 -0.04
C ASN A 582 1.67 -13.00 -0.37
N PHE A 583 0.58 -12.27 -0.62
CA PHE A 583 -0.69 -12.90 -1.00
C PHE A 583 -0.55 -13.67 -2.31
N GLU A 584 -1.30 -14.75 -2.45
CA GLU A 584 -1.36 -15.54 -3.68
C GLU A 584 -1.71 -14.66 -4.91
N ALA A 585 -1.07 -14.90 -6.05
CA ALA A 585 -1.19 -14.14 -7.29
C ALA A 585 -0.77 -12.65 -7.23
N ARG A 586 -0.31 -12.15 -6.07
CA ARG A 586 0.16 -10.78 -5.93
C ARG A 586 1.55 -10.55 -6.51
N ILE A 587 2.45 -11.50 -6.30
CA ILE A 587 3.84 -11.39 -6.76
C ILE A 587 3.93 -11.73 -8.25
N HIS A 588 3.33 -12.85 -8.62
CA HIS A 588 3.18 -13.30 -10.00
C HIS A 588 1.94 -14.20 -10.12
N PRO A 589 1.13 -14.10 -11.20
CA PRO A 589 -0.12 -14.87 -11.33
C PRO A 589 0.04 -16.38 -11.17
N ASN A 590 1.16 -16.93 -11.62
CA ASN A 590 1.41 -18.37 -11.61
C ASN A 590 2.20 -18.87 -10.39
N ILE A 591 2.66 -17.99 -9.49
CA ILE A 591 3.39 -18.38 -8.28
C ILE A 591 2.41 -18.46 -7.09
N LYS A 592 2.26 -19.68 -6.53
CA LYS A 592 1.31 -19.95 -5.45
C LYS A 592 1.91 -19.76 -4.05
N ALA A 593 3.20 -20.04 -3.88
CA ALA A 593 3.87 -19.96 -2.58
C ALA A 593 4.81 -18.75 -2.51
N ASN A 594 4.47 -17.76 -1.68
CA ASN A 594 5.24 -16.52 -1.58
C ASN A 594 5.76 -16.35 -0.14
N PHE A 595 7.07 -16.13 0.02
CA PHE A 595 7.71 -16.00 1.33
C PHE A 595 8.36 -14.64 1.49
N LEU A 596 8.04 -13.97 2.61
CA LEU A 596 8.75 -12.77 3.05
C LEU A 596 9.99 -13.19 3.84
N ALA A 597 11.13 -12.59 3.50
CA ALA A 597 12.42 -12.91 4.10
C ALA A 597 13.32 -11.66 4.20
N SER A 598 14.31 -11.70 5.08
CA SER A 598 15.37 -10.67 5.07
C SER A 598 16.17 -10.68 3.76
N PRO A 599 16.70 -9.55 3.31
CA PRO A 599 17.56 -9.48 2.11
C PRO A 599 18.67 -10.55 2.06
N PRO A 600 19.44 -10.83 3.13
CA PRO A 600 20.41 -11.91 3.10
C PRO A 600 19.76 -13.30 2.93
N LEU A 601 18.60 -13.56 3.52
CA LEU A 601 17.89 -14.84 3.29
C LEU A 601 17.32 -14.94 1.86
N VAL A 602 16.92 -13.84 1.23
CA VAL A 602 16.53 -13.83 -0.20
C VAL A 602 17.71 -14.32 -1.06
N VAL A 603 18.93 -13.82 -0.80
CA VAL A 603 20.14 -14.27 -1.51
C VAL A 603 20.41 -15.74 -1.22
N ALA A 604 20.30 -16.18 0.04
CA ALA A 604 20.55 -17.58 0.42
C ALA A 604 19.57 -18.54 -0.27
N TYR A 605 18.27 -18.22 -0.30
CA TYR A 605 17.26 -19.06 -0.99
C TYR A 605 17.39 -19.03 -2.51
N ALA A 606 17.85 -17.92 -3.10
CA ALA A 606 18.18 -17.89 -4.54
C ALA A 606 19.32 -18.85 -4.88
N ILE A 607 20.36 -18.94 -4.03
CA ILE A 607 21.46 -19.89 -4.19
C ILE A 607 20.99 -21.32 -3.96
N ALA A 608 20.20 -21.58 -2.91
CA ALA A 608 19.66 -22.89 -2.59
C ALA A 608 18.68 -23.43 -3.65
N GLY A 609 17.98 -22.52 -4.37
CA GLY A 609 17.08 -22.81 -5.48
C GLY A 609 15.72 -23.38 -5.08
N THR A 610 15.48 -23.72 -3.82
CA THR A 610 14.25 -24.35 -3.35
C THR A 610 13.97 -24.06 -1.87
N VAL A 611 12.68 -24.00 -1.50
CA VAL A 611 12.24 -23.90 -0.10
C VAL A 611 12.14 -25.28 0.58
N LEU A 612 12.43 -26.36 -0.13
CA LEU A 612 12.41 -27.72 0.41
C LEU A 612 13.69 -28.09 1.17
N LYS A 613 14.72 -27.25 1.14
CA LYS A 613 15.94 -27.40 1.94
C LYS A 613 15.80 -26.72 3.29
N ASP A 614 16.24 -27.39 4.35
CA ASP A 614 16.45 -26.79 5.66
C ASP A 614 17.84 -26.14 5.71
N LEU A 615 17.91 -24.84 5.53
CA LEU A 615 19.18 -24.07 5.49
C LEU A 615 19.93 -24.08 6.83
N MET A 616 19.33 -24.57 7.92
CA MET A 616 20.00 -24.72 9.22
C MET A 616 20.77 -26.04 9.32
N THR A 617 20.37 -27.06 8.55
CA THR A 617 20.90 -28.44 8.67
C THR A 617 21.34 -29.04 7.32
N GLU A 618 21.14 -28.32 6.21
CA GLU A 618 21.53 -28.74 4.87
C GLU A 618 22.41 -27.69 4.20
N PRO A 619 23.37 -28.08 3.30
CA PRO A 619 24.21 -27.11 2.61
C PRO A 619 23.39 -26.23 1.64
N VAL A 620 23.71 -24.94 1.58
CA VAL A 620 23.11 -24.01 0.60
C VAL A 620 23.48 -24.40 -0.82
N GLY A 621 24.69 -24.95 -1.02
CA GLY A 621 25.20 -25.38 -2.32
C GLY A 621 26.60 -26.00 -2.22
N LYS A 622 27.19 -26.24 -3.39
CA LYS A 622 28.57 -26.74 -3.49
C LYS A 622 29.52 -25.64 -3.95
N GLY A 623 30.61 -25.47 -3.25
CA GLY A 623 31.67 -24.53 -3.60
C GLY A 623 32.49 -24.95 -4.81
N LYS A 624 33.42 -24.09 -5.26
CA LYS A 624 34.33 -24.32 -6.39
C LYS A 624 35.26 -25.53 -6.22
N ASP A 625 35.48 -25.99 -4.98
CA ASP A 625 36.26 -27.17 -4.64
C ASP A 625 35.39 -28.44 -4.50
N GLY A 626 34.08 -28.34 -4.86
CA GLY A 626 33.12 -29.43 -4.78
C GLY A 626 32.61 -29.73 -3.37
N LYS A 627 33.09 -29.03 -2.33
CA LYS A 627 32.65 -29.20 -0.95
C LYS A 627 31.33 -28.51 -0.68
N ASP A 628 30.61 -29.04 0.28
CA ASP A 628 29.39 -28.44 0.77
C ASP A 628 29.68 -27.12 1.47
N VAL A 629 28.84 -26.09 1.17
CA VAL A 629 28.86 -24.77 1.79
C VAL A 629 27.60 -24.59 2.56
N TRP A 630 27.74 -24.25 3.84
CA TRP A 630 26.64 -24.07 4.77
C TRP A 630 26.26 -22.61 4.90
N LEU A 631 25.04 -22.31 5.33
CA LEU A 631 24.59 -20.93 5.56
C LEU A 631 25.53 -20.19 6.53
N GLY A 632 25.95 -20.86 7.60
CA GLY A 632 26.88 -20.28 8.58
C GLY A 632 28.25 -19.91 8.01
N ASP A 633 28.70 -20.56 6.92
CA ASP A 633 29.97 -20.22 6.25
C ASP A 633 29.94 -18.89 5.51
N ILE A 634 28.76 -18.44 5.11
CA ILE A 634 28.55 -17.23 4.30
C ILE A 634 27.79 -16.14 5.05
N TRP A 635 27.18 -16.46 6.21
CA TRP A 635 26.48 -15.46 7.03
C TRP A 635 27.46 -14.44 7.60
N PRO A 636 27.21 -13.11 7.45
CA PRO A 636 28.09 -12.08 8.00
C PRO A 636 27.87 -11.92 9.50
N SER A 637 28.92 -11.60 10.21
CA SER A 637 28.85 -11.20 11.63
C SER A 637 28.38 -9.75 11.78
N SER A 638 27.84 -9.42 12.95
CA SER A 638 27.46 -8.04 13.30
C SER A 638 28.67 -7.08 13.22
N ASP A 639 29.86 -7.53 13.58
CA ASP A 639 31.09 -6.74 13.48
C ASP A 639 31.45 -6.39 12.03
N GLU A 640 31.27 -7.33 11.09
CA GLU A 640 31.50 -7.07 9.66
C GLU A 640 30.51 -6.02 9.13
N ILE A 641 29.24 -6.12 9.51
CA ILE A 641 28.19 -5.19 9.12
C ILE A 641 28.49 -3.79 9.70
N ASN A 642 28.78 -3.72 11.01
CA ASN A 642 29.03 -2.46 11.72
C ASN A 642 30.24 -1.67 11.14
N LYS A 643 31.28 -2.36 10.71
CA LYS A 643 32.44 -1.73 10.04
C LYS A 643 32.07 -1.01 8.74
N LEU A 644 31.01 -1.43 8.07
CA LEU A 644 30.54 -0.87 6.80
C LEU A 644 29.44 0.19 6.97
N MET A 645 28.82 0.28 8.15
CA MET A 645 27.74 1.25 8.43
C MET A 645 28.13 2.72 8.15
N LYS A 646 29.41 3.05 8.27
CA LYS A 646 29.95 4.39 7.91
C LYS A 646 29.69 4.81 6.46
N HIS A 647 29.51 3.86 5.54
CA HIS A 647 29.19 4.14 4.15
C HIS A 647 27.70 4.49 3.97
N ALA A 648 26.83 3.94 4.80
CA ALA A 648 25.40 4.15 4.74
C ALA A 648 24.96 5.45 5.43
N MET A 649 25.59 5.81 6.55
CA MET A 649 25.27 7.04 7.30
C MET A 649 26.22 8.17 6.88
N ASN A 650 26.02 8.69 5.66
CA ASN A 650 26.85 9.70 5.02
C ASN A 650 26.07 10.99 4.72
N PRO A 651 26.06 11.99 5.62
CA PRO A 651 25.29 13.22 5.47
C PRO A 651 25.54 13.98 4.16
N LYS A 652 26.75 13.94 3.65
CA LYS A 652 27.11 14.59 2.38
C LYS A 652 26.49 13.87 1.19
N GLY A 653 26.53 12.54 1.20
CA GLY A 653 25.88 11.70 0.16
C GLY A 653 24.39 11.98 0.07
N TYR A 654 23.68 11.98 1.21
CA TYR A 654 22.24 12.30 1.25
C TYR A 654 21.92 13.70 0.71
N ARG A 655 22.66 14.74 1.15
CA ARG A 655 22.46 16.10 0.64
C ARG A 655 22.73 16.21 -0.87
N ASN A 656 23.74 15.54 -1.37
CA ASN A 656 24.07 15.54 -2.79
C ASN A 656 22.99 14.82 -3.62
N SER A 657 22.56 13.65 -3.17
CA SER A 657 21.55 12.84 -3.89
C SER A 657 20.20 13.55 -3.93
N TYR A 658 19.67 13.97 -2.77
CA TYR A 658 18.37 14.63 -2.70
C TYR A 658 18.37 16.09 -3.18
N GLY A 659 19.51 16.77 -3.15
CA GLY A 659 19.65 18.08 -3.80
C GLY A 659 19.35 18.05 -5.30
N LYS A 660 19.55 16.90 -5.94
CA LYS A 660 19.25 16.69 -7.36
C LYS A 660 17.77 16.59 -7.70
N VAL A 661 16.88 16.34 -6.73
CA VAL A 661 15.43 16.22 -6.98
C VAL A 661 14.89 17.45 -7.74
N LYS A 662 15.31 18.65 -7.33
CA LYS A 662 14.92 19.90 -7.99
C LYS A 662 15.92 20.36 -9.06
N ALA A 663 17.22 20.21 -8.80
CA ALA A 663 18.27 20.76 -9.66
C ALA A 663 18.55 19.89 -10.89
N GLU A 664 18.57 18.57 -10.73
CA GLU A 664 18.93 17.60 -11.77
C GLU A 664 17.96 16.38 -11.73
N PRO A 665 16.67 16.58 -12.04
CA PRO A 665 15.65 15.52 -11.93
C PRO A 665 15.84 14.38 -12.94
N GLY A 666 16.81 14.49 -13.85
CA GLY A 666 17.14 13.51 -14.88
C GLY A 666 16.65 13.92 -16.28
N ALA A 667 17.44 13.54 -17.30
CA ALA A 667 17.20 13.95 -18.69
C ALA A 667 15.84 13.48 -19.23
N LEU A 668 15.40 12.27 -18.88
CA LEU A 668 14.10 11.74 -19.30
C LEU A 668 12.94 12.58 -18.74
N TRP A 669 13.01 12.97 -17.46
CA TRP A 669 12.02 13.84 -16.84
C TRP A 669 12.04 15.24 -17.43
N GLN A 670 13.23 15.82 -17.64
CA GLN A 670 13.35 17.14 -18.25
C GLN A 670 12.78 17.18 -19.68
N GLY A 671 12.93 16.09 -20.44
CA GLY A 671 12.41 15.93 -21.78
C GLY A 671 10.88 15.79 -21.89
N ILE A 672 10.16 15.66 -20.75
CA ILE A 672 8.69 15.67 -20.74
C ILE A 672 8.23 17.12 -20.90
N GLU A 673 7.43 17.42 -21.92
CA GLU A 673 6.80 18.74 -22.11
C GLU A 673 5.74 18.98 -21.03
N GLY A 674 5.76 20.14 -20.40
CA GLY A 674 4.73 20.59 -19.46
C GLY A 674 3.51 21.19 -20.20
N VAL A 675 2.35 21.09 -19.58
CA VAL A 675 1.12 21.79 -20.03
C VAL A 675 0.93 22.98 -19.08
N ALA A 676 0.71 24.19 -19.63
CA ALA A 676 0.49 25.40 -18.84
C ALA A 676 -1.01 25.67 -18.65
N GLY A 677 -1.34 26.37 -17.55
CA GLY A 677 -2.69 26.89 -17.27
C GLY A 677 -3.20 26.49 -15.87
N ASP A 678 -4.09 27.32 -15.32
CA ASP A 678 -4.68 27.10 -13.99
C ASP A 678 -5.72 25.97 -14.00
N THR A 679 -6.30 25.67 -15.16
CA THR A 679 -7.19 24.52 -15.40
C THR A 679 -6.56 23.58 -16.40
N TYR A 680 -6.81 22.28 -16.24
CA TYR A 680 -6.34 21.27 -17.18
C TYR A 680 -7.25 21.18 -18.39
N SER A 681 -6.69 21.12 -19.60
CA SER A 681 -7.47 21.17 -20.87
C SER A 681 -8.10 19.83 -21.26
N TRP A 682 -7.85 18.76 -20.52
CA TRP A 682 -8.36 17.40 -20.77
C TRP A 682 -8.15 16.90 -22.20
N PRO A 683 -6.91 16.84 -22.70
CA PRO A 683 -6.64 16.33 -24.04
C PRO A 683 -7.09 14.87 -24.14
N THR A 684 -7.42 14.41 -25.37
CA THR A 684 -7.76 13.00 -25.60
C THR A 684 -6.62 12.11 -25.13
N SER A 685 -6.90 11.25 -24.14
CA SER A 685 -5.93 10.39 -23.49
C SER A 685 -6.60 9.12 -22.99
N THR A 686 -5.87 8.01 -23.03
CA THR A 686 -6.29 6.76 -22.40
C THR A 686 -5.72 6.58 -20.99
N TYR A 687 -4.96 7.57 -20.48
CA TYR A 687 -4.39 7.61 -19.12
C TYR A 687 -5.06 8.63 -18.20
N ILE A 688 -5.49 9.76 -18.75
CA ILE A 688 -6.05 10.89 -17.97
C ILE A 688 -7.37 11.32 -18.60
N ALA A 689 -8.44 11.32 -17.81
CA ALA A 689 -9.75 11.79 -18.25
C ALA A 689 -10.45 12.55 -17.11
N GLU A 690 -11.26 13.57 -17.45
CA GLU A 690 -12.04 14.28 -16.44
C GLU A 690 -12.99 13.32 -15.74
N PRO A 691 -12.88 13.11 -14.42
CA PRO A 691 -13.77 12.20 -13.70
C PRO A 691 -15.18 12.78 -13.58
N PRO A 692 -16.24 11.96 -13.67
CA PRO A 692 -17.63 12.43 -13.74
C PRO A 692 -18.24 12.82 -12.39
N PHE A 693 -17.45 12.86 -11.30
CA PHE A 693 -17.95 13.07 -9.93
C PHE A 693 -18.56 14.45 -9.69
N PHE A 694 -18.31 15.40 -10.60
CA PHE A 694 -18.83 16.76 -10.54
C PHE A 694 -19.80 17.08 -11.70
N GLU A 695 -20.30 16.07 -12.40
CA GLU A 695 -21.37 16.26 -13.38
C GLU A 695 -22.66 16.62 -12.66
N GLY A 696 -23.32 17.69 -13.14
CA GLY A 696 -24.53 18.22 -12.48
C GLY A 696 -24.31 18.82 -11.09
N PHE A 697 -23.06 19.08 -10.70
CA PHE A 697 -22.72 19.70 -9.43
C PHE A 697 -23.34 21.11 -9.31
N THR A 698 -23.98 21.38 -8.15
CA THR A 698 -24.55 22.68 -7.80
C THR A 698 -24.00 23.16 -6.46
N LEU A 699 -23.99 24.49 -6.26
CA LEU A 699 -23.58 25.09 -4.98
C LEU A 699 -24.63 24.88 -3.88
N GLU A 700 -25.88 24.65 -4.27
CA GLU A 700 -26.95 24.33 -3.33
C GLU A 700 -26.68 22.94 -2.74
N GLY A 701 -26.48 22.88 -1.45
CA GLY A 701 -26.35 21.62 -0.71
C GLY A 701 -27.68 20.86 -0.67
N PRO A 702 -27.67 19.60 -0.21
CA PRO A 702 -28.91 18.89 0.06
C PRO A 702 -29.74 19.67 1.08
N PRO A 703 -31.07 19.66 0.97
CA PRO A 703 -31.91 20.35 1.92
C PRO A 703 -31.61 19.83 3.35
N PRO A 704 -31.65 20.70 4.37
CA PRO A 704 -31.54 20.26 5.75
C PRO A 704 -32.61 19.20 6.03
N LEU A 705 -32.30 18.20 6.87
CA LEU A 705 -33.28 17.17 7.26
C LEU A 705 -34.55 17.87 7.75
N PRO A 706 -35.72 17.61 7.15
CA PRO A 706 -36.94 17.98 7.79
C PRO A 706 -37.07 17.18 9.10
N ALA A 707 -37.42 17.87 10.18
CA ALA A 707 -37.76 17.19 11.42
C ALA A 707 -38.82 16.10 11.13
N ALA A 708 -38.42 14.84 11.30
CA ALA A 708 -39.24 13.63 11.29
C ALA A 708 -40.43 13.63 10.29
N SER A 709 -40.17 13.64 8.98
CA SER A 709 -41.20 13.28 8.00
C SER A 709 -40.82 12.04 7.19
N ALA A 710 -41.78 11.12 7.05
CA ALA A 710 -41.63 9.90 6.26
C ALA A 710 -41.19 10.12 4.77
N ALA A 711 -41.32 11.34 4.26
CA ALA A 711 -40.92 11.72 2.91
C ALA A 711 -39.39 11.90 2.76
N ALA A 712 -38.64 12.23 3.84
CA ALA A 712 -37.19 12.34 3.79
C ALA A 712 -36.50 10.97 3.75
N ALA A 713 -37.05 9.95 4.44
CA ALA A 713 -36.58 8.57 4.39
C ALA A 713 -36.66 7.97 2.98
N SER A 714 -37.49 8.54 2.09
CA SER A 714 -37.66 8.02 0.72
C SER A 714 -36.56 8.40 -0.26
N LYS A 715 -35.80 9.47 -0.03
CA LYS A 715 -34.71 9.91 -0.94
C LYS A 715 -33.41 9.17 -0.74
N GLU A 716 -33.16 8.65 0.46
CA GLU A 716 -31.95 7.90 0.83
C GLU A 716 -32.16 6.39 0.76
N ALA A 717 -33.35 5.92 0.39
CA ALA A 717 -33.70 4.50 0.29
C ALA A 717 -33.20 3.91 -1.04
N VAL A 718 -32.59 2.74 -0.96
CA VAL A 718 -32.35 1.87 -2.12
C VAL A 718 -33.65 1.14 -2.43
N ARG A 719 -34.13 1.22 -3.66
CA ARG A 719 -35.41 0.62 -4.06
C ARG A 719 -35.21 -0.26 -5.29
N ASP A 720 -35.93 -1.39 -5.31
CA ASP A 720 -35.96 -2.35 -6.43
C ASP A 720 -34.55 -2.67 -6.99
N ALA A 721 -33.55 -2.72 -6.11
CA ALA A 721 -32.17 -2.96 -6.51
C ALA A 721 -31.95 -4.43 -6.85
N ARG A 722 -31.11 -4.70 -7.86
CA ARG A 722 -30.69 -6.05 -8.22
C ARG A 722 -29.40 -6.43 -7.49
N ILE A 723 -29.27 -7.68 -7.14
CA ILE A 723 -28.02 -8.23 -6.64
C ILE A 723 -27.09 -8.40 -7.85
N ILE A 724 -25.92 -7.71 -7.82
CA ILE A 724 -24.93 -7.82 -8.89
C ILE A 724 -23.80 -8.80 -8.54
N ALA A 725 -23.58 -9.03 -7.24
CA ALA A 725 -22.58 -9.99 -6.79
C ALA A 725 -22.89 -10.54 -5.39
N LEU A 726 -22.59 -11.83 -5.21
CA LEU A 726 -22.53 -12.53 -3.93
C LEU A 726 -21.09 -12.99 -3.72
N PHE A 727 -20.39 -12.38 -2.75
CA PHE A 727 -19.00 -12.67 -2.47
C PHE A 727 -18.82 -13.40 -1.13
N GLY A 728 -17.73 -14.15 -1.01
CA GLY A 728 -17.28 -14.77 0.23
C GLY A 728 -16.52 -13.81 1.14
N ASP A 729 -15.76 -14.39 2.07
CA ASP A 729 -14.89 -13.67 3.02
C ASP A 729 -13.61 -13.14 2.37
N SER A 730 -13.00 -12.13 3.01
CA SER A 730 -11.68 -11.59 2.67
C SER A 730 -11.54 -11.11 1.22
N ILE A 731 -12.60 -10.51 0.67
CA ILE A 731 -12.52 -9.83 -0.62
C ILE A 731 -11.63 -8.61 -0.48
N THR A 732 -10.50 -8.64 -1.15
CA THR A 732 -9.49 -7.58 -1.05
C THR A 732 -9.79 -6.40 -1.99
N THR A 733 -9.19 -5.26 -1.72
CA THR A 733 -9.21 -4.13 -2.66
C THR A 733 -8.56 -4.47 -4.00
N ASP A 734 -7.67 -5.46 -4.06
CA ASP A 734 -7.12 -6.02 -5.32
C ASP A 734 -8.17 -6.80 -6.11
N HIS A 735 -9.10 -7.49 -5.44
CA HIS A 735 -10.24 -8.13 -6.10
C HIS A 735 -11.21 -7.10 -6.68
N ILE A 736 -11.47 -6.02 -5.94
CA ILE A 736 -12.43 -4.98 -6.33
C ILE A 736 -11.84 -4.08 -7.43
N SER A 737 -10.63 -3.57 -7.23
CA SER A 737 -9.94 -2.69 -8.16
C SER A 737 -8.50 -3.15 -8.38
N PRO A 738 -8.24 -3.99 -9.38
CA PRO A 738 -6.90 -4.52 -9.64
C PRO A 738 -5.91 -3.41 -10.01
N ALA A 739 -4.62 -3.65 -9.72
CA ALA A 739 -3.53 -2.76 -10.12
C ALA A 739 -2.67 -3.36 -11.24
N GLY A 740 -2.74 -4.68 -11.43
CA GLY A 740 -1.91 -5.44 -12.37
C GLY A 740 -2.30 -5.27 -13.84
N SER A 741 -1.85 -6.22 -14.66
CA SER A 741 -2.06 -6.22 -16.12
C SER A 741 -3.53 -6.30 -16.51
N ILE A 742 -3.85 -5.68 -17.66
CA ILE A 742 -5.19 -5.64 -18.23
C ILE A 742 -5.30 -6.75 -19.29
N LYS A 743 -6.29 -7.64 -19.12
CA LYS A 743 -6.59 -8.65 -20.15
C LYS A 743 -7.25 -8.02 -21.37
N ASP A 744 -6.83 -8.44 -22.57
CA ASP A 744 -7.38 -7.96 -23.85
C ASP A 744 -8.88 -8.25 -24.02
N THR A 745 -9.35 -9.39 -23.52
CA THR A 745 -10.75 -9.80 -23.56
C THR A 745 -11.64 -9.15 -22.49
N SER A 746 -11.03 -8.46 -21.52
CA SER A 746 -11.78 -7.76 -20.46
C SER A 746 -12.50 -6.51 -21.02
N PRO A 747 -13.52 -5.98 -20.33
CA PRO A 747 -14.17 -4.73 -20.75
C PRO A 747 -13.19 -3.57 -20.91
N ALA A 748 -12.19 -3.45 -20.04
CA ALA A 748 -11.14 -2.44 -20.13
C ALA A 748 -10.20 -2.69 -21.33
N GLY A 749 -9.82 -3.95 -21.58
CA GLY A 749 -8.98 -4.31 -22.72
C GLY A 749 -9.67 -4.03 -24.06
N ARG A 750 -10.95 -4.38 -24.20
CA ARG A 750 -11.77 -4.04 -25.39
C ARG A 750 -11.83 -2.52 -25.61
N TRP A 751 -12.10 -1.76 -24.55
CA TRP A 751 -12.15 -0.30 -24.65
C TRP A 751 -10.81 0.31 -25.10
N LEU A 752 -9.68 -0.19 -24.58
CA LEU A 752 -8.36 0.26 -25.00
C LEU A 752 -8.10 -0.03 -26.48
N GLN A 753 -8.46 -1.23 -26.96
CA GLN A 753 -8.33 -1.60 -28.38
C GLN A 753 -9.19 -0.70 -29.29
N GLU A 754 -10.44 -0.42 -28.88
CA GLU A 754 -11.35 0.51 -29.58
C GLU A 754 -10.78 1.93 -29.65
N HIS A 755 -9.91 2.32 -28.71
CA HIS A 755 -9.19 3.60 -28.70
C HIS A 755 -7.79 3.52 -29.31
N GLY A 756 -7.49 2.46 -30.07
CA GLY A 756 -6.25 2.31 -30.84
C GLY A 756 -5.02 1.93 -29.99
N VAL A 757 -5.19 1.54 -28.74
CA VAL A 757 -4.08 1.09 -27.90
C VAL A 757 -3.80 -0.38 -28.19
N VAL A 758 -2.59 -0.69 -28.63
CA VAL A 758 -2.16 -2.08 -28.83
C VAL A 758 -1.87 -2.75 -27.48
N LYS A 759 -2.04 -4.07 -27.40
CA LYS A 759 -1.93 -4.82 -26.14
C LYS A 759 -0.61 -4.60 -25.40
N THR A 760 0.49 -4.45 -26.12
CA THR A 760 1.83 -4.17 -25.58
C THR A 760 1.91 -2.85 -24.82
N ASP A 761 1.02 -1.90 -25.13
CA ASP A 761 0.94 -0.58 -24.53
C ASP A 761 -0.24 -0.44 -23.56
N PHE A 762 -0.93 -1.54 -23.23
CA PHE A 762 -2.00 -1.53 -22.22
C PHE A 762 -1.49 -1.07 -20.85
N ASN A 763 -0.23 -1.36 -20.54
CA ASN A 763 0.36 -1.12 -19.24
C ASN A 763 -0.46 -1.83 -18.13
N SER A 764 -0.76 -1.19 -17.02
CA SER A 764 -1.50 -1.77 -15.92
C SER A 764 -2.70 -0.92 -15.50
N TYR A 765 -3.66 -1.52 -14.81
CA TYR A 765 -4.74 -0.76 -14.17
C TYR A 765 -4.19 0.33 -13.24
N GLY A 766 -3.11 0.04 -12.49
CA GLY A 766 -2.48 1.01 -11.60
C GLY A 766 -2.04 2.27 -12.33
N SER A 767 -1.41 2.12 -13.50
CA SER A 767 -0.95 3.25 -14.31
C SER A 767 -2.08 4.05 -14.97
N ARG A 768 -3.28 3.47 -15.10
CA ARG A 768 -4.45 4.09 -15.77
C ARG A 768 -5.49 4.64 -14.80
N ARG A 769 -5.18 4.70 -13.51
CA ARG A 769 -6.10 5.21 -12.48
C ARG A 769 -6.55 6.66 -12.67
N GLY A 770 -5.86 7.46 -13.47
CA GLY A 770 -6.28 8.80 -13.89
C GLY A 770 -7.38 8.80 -14.96
N ASN A 771 -7.79 7.65 -15.46
CA ASN A 771 -8.85 7.51 -16.47
C ASN A 771 -10.01 6.64 -15.94
N HIS A 772 -11.12 7.29 -15.63
CA HIS A 772 -12.31 6.63 -15.06
C HIS A 772 -12.93 5.59 -16.00
N GLU A 773 -12.83 5.77 -17.32
CA GLU A 773 -13.35 4.84 -18.33
C GLU A 773 -12.67 3.48 -18.26
N VAL A 774 -11.36 3.46 -18.09
CA VAL A 774 -10.59 2.22 -17.90
C VAL A 774 -10.88 1.61 -16.53
N MET A 775 -10.92 2.45 -15.49
CA MET A 775 -11.03 1.97 -14.11
C MET A 775 -12.40 1.40 -13.77
N MET A 776 -13.49 2.02 -14.23
CA MET A 776 -14.83 1.46 -14.01
C MET A 776 -15.01 0.11 -14.72
N ARG A 777 -14.39 -0.06 -15.91
CA ARG A 777 -14.36 -1.34 -16.65
C ARG A 777 -13.47 -2.39 -15.97
N GLY A 778 -12.47 -1.94 -15.19
CA GLY A 778 -11.59 -2.78 -14.38
C GLY A 778 -12.16 -3.14 -13.01
N THR A 779 -13.24 -2.48 -12.57
CA THR A 779 -13.85 -2.76 -11.27
C THR A 779 -14.46 -4.17 -11.26
N PHE A 780 -14.06 -4.98 -10.29
CA PHE A 780 -14.32 -6.42 -10.18
C PHE A 780 -13.76 -7.28 -11.33
N ALA A 781 -12.83 -6.78 -12.12
CA ALA A 781 -12.22 -7.53 -13.23
C ALA A 781 -10.98 -8.37 -12.80
N ASN A 782 -10.76 -8.55 -11.50
CA ASN A 782 -9.67 -9.41 -11.00
C ASN A 782 -9.88 -10.85 -11.48
N VAL A 783 -8.79 -11.48 -11.91
CA VAL A 783 -8.82 -12.85 -12.50
C VAL A 783 -9.15 -13.96 -11.49
N ARG A 784 -9.02 -13.67 -10.20
CA ARG A 784 -9.26 -14.64 -9.11
C ARG A 784 -10.54 -14.38 -8.32
N ILE A 785 -11.25 -13.29 -8.61
CA ILE A 785 -12.52 -13.01 -7.94
C ILE A 785 -13.56 -14.08 -8.31
N ARG A 786 -14.33 -14.54 -7.33
CA ARG A 786 -15.39 -15.53 -7.52
C ARG A 786 -16.72 -14.93 -7.12
N ASN A 787 -17.63 -14.82 -8.09
CA ASN A 787 -18.99 -14.43 -7.81
C ASN A 787 -19.85 -15.69 -7.57
N LEU A 788 -20.34 -15.85 -6.34
CA LEU A 788 -21.06 -17.03 -5.90
C LEU A 788 -22.51 -17.11 -6.44
N MET A 789 -22.95 -16.12 -7.21
CA MET A 789 -24.16 -16.21 -8.04
C MET A 789 -23.99 -17.21 -9.19
N LEU A 790 -22.75 -17.44 -9.65
CA LEU A 790 -22.48 -18.40 -10.71
C LEU A 790 -22.55 -19.84 -10.15
N PRO A 791 -23.14 -20.79 -10.90
CA PRO A 791 -23.26 -22.17 -10.43
C PRO A 791 -21.88 -22.80 -10.22
N ALA A 792 -21.79 -23.73 -9.24
CA ALA A 792 -20.61 -24.54 -9.07
C ALA A 792 -20.48 -25.58 -10.21
N GLY A 793 -19.26 -25.87 -10.62
CA GLY A 793 -18.97 -27.00 -11.50
C GLY A 793 -19.28 -28.35 -10.85
N PRO A 794 -19.26 -29.44 -11.60
CA PRO A 794 -19.51 -30.80 -11.08
C PRO A 794 -18.54 -31.23 -9.98
N ASP A 795 -17.34 -30.67 -9.97
CA ASP A 795 -16.27 -30.89 -9.00
C ASP A 795 -16.32 -29.91 -7.80
N GLY A 796 -17.36 -29.07 -7.73
CA GLY A 796 -17.52 -28.03 -6.73
C GLY A 796 -16.67 -26.77 -6.99
N SER A 797 -15.88 -26.71 -8.06
CA SER A 797 -15.14 -25.52 -8.48
C SER A 797 -16.08 -24.37 -8.82
N ARG A 798 -15.61 -23.13 -8.61
CA ARG A 798 -16.35 -21.93 -9.00
C ARG A 798 -15.57 -21.19 -10.08
N GLU A 799 -16.30 -20.68 -11.07
CA GLU A 799 -15.73 -19.87 -12.14
C GLU A 799 -15.09 -18.61 -11.56
N GLU A 800 -13.86 -18.32 -11.98
CA GLU A 800 -13.10 -17.16 -11.57
C GLU A 800 -13.19 -16.04 -12.61
N GLY A 801 -12.95 -14.79 -12.17
CA GLY A 801 -13.03 -13.60 -13.00
C GLY A 801 -14.26 -12.75 -12.72
N GLY A 802 -14.32 -11.59 -13.35
CA GLY A 802 -15.33 -10.56 -13.09
C GLY A 802 -16.68 -10.80 -13.74
N LEU A 803 -17.24 -11.99 -13.58
CA LEU A 803 -18.50 -12.42 -14.21
C LEU A 803 -19.66 -12.40 -13.24
N THR A 804 -20.88 -12.23 -13.77
CA THR A 804 -22.15 -12.26 -13.01
C THR A 804 -23.29 -12.79 -13.86
N LEU A 805 -24.45 -12.97 -13.22
CA LEU A 805 -25.74 -13.18 -13.88
C LEU A 805 -26.50 -11.84 -13.90
N TYR A 806 -26.77 -11.35 -15.09
CA TYR A 806 -27.73 -10.26 -15.31
C TYR A 806 -29.14 -10.86 -15.38
N TRP A 807 -30.09 -10.27 -14.65
CA TRP A 807 -31.48 -10.69 -14.64
C TRP A 807 -32.35 -9.61 -15.30
N ASP A 808 -33.02 -9.95 -16.39
CA ASP A 808 -33.95 -9.05 -17.05
C ASP A 808 -35.28 -8.88 -16.26
N ARG A 809 -36.17 -8.05 -16.78
CA ARG A 809 -37.50 -7.80 -16.14
C ARG A 809 -38.45 -8.97 -16.26
N GLN A 810 -38.23 -9.90 -17.16
CA GLN A 810 -39.05 -11.09 -17.39
C GLN A 810 -38.56 -12.32 -16.58
N GLY A 811 -37.46 -12.20 -15.85
CA GLY A 811 -36.89 -13.29 -15.04
C GLY A 811 -35.91 -14.16 -15.83
N GLY A 812 -35.52 -13.74 -17.06
CA GLY A 812 -34.45 -14.37 -17.80
C GLY A 812 -33.07 -13.98 -17.26
N SER A 813 -32.12 -14.93 -17.26
CA SER A 813 -30.75 -14.65 -16.82
C SER A 813 -29.74 -14.76 -17.95
N GLN A 814 -28.71 -13.92 -17.93
CA GLN A 814 -27.61 -13.94 -18.90
C GLN A 814 -26.27 -13.77 -18.16
N LYS A 815 -25.32 -14.68 -18.42
CA LYS A 815 -23.96 -14.55 -17.91
C LYS A 815 -23.19 -13.51 -18.71
N MET A 816 -22.56 -12.55 -18.00
CA MET A 816 -21.73 -11.50 -18.62
C MET A 816 -20.73 -10.91 -17.59
N PHE A 817 -19.87 -10.00 -18.05
CA PHE A 817 -19.02 -9.26 -17.10
C PHE A 817 -19.87 -8.38 -16.17
N ILE A 818 -19.39 -8.20 -14.91
CA ILE A 818 -20.05 -7.32 -13.91
C ILE A 818 -20.23 -5.91 -14.49
N TYR A 819 -19.22 -5.38 -15.19
CA TYR A 819 -19.31 -4.09 -15.87
C TYR A 819 -20.49 -4.05 -16.88
N ASP A 820 -20.58 -5.03 -17.76
CA ASP A 820 -21.61 -5.05 -18.81
C ASP A 820 -23.03 -5.16 -18.18
N ALA A 821 -23.18 -5.95 -17.11
CA ALA A 821 -24.44 -6.06 -16.36
C ALA A 821 -24.80 -4.75 -15.63
N ALA A 822 -23.82 -4.11 -15.00
CA ALA A 822 -23.99 -2.83 -14.32
C ALA A 822 -24.48 -1.75 -15.28
N MET A 823 -23.87 -1.64 -16.48
CA MET A 823 -24.29 -0.67 -17.50
C MET A 823 -25.72 -0.92 -18.00
N LYS A 824 -26.13 -2.19 -18.13
CA LYS A 824 -27.53 -2.52 -18.45
C LYS A 824 -28.49 -2.07 -17.36
N TYR A 825 -28.19 -2.38 -16.08
CA TYR A 825 -29.04 -1.95 -14.96
C TYR A 825 -29.14 -0.43 -14.86
N ILE A 826 -28.02 0.29 -15.06
CA ILE A 826 -28.01 1.77 -15.10
C ILE A 826 -28.91 2.28 -16.22
N SER A 827 -28.82 1.73 -17.44
CA SER A 827 -29.66 2.13 -18.57
C SER A 827 -31.15 1.87 -18.36
N GLU A 828 -31.49 0.89 -17.50
CA GLU A 828 -32.86 0.57 -17.08
C GLU A 828 -33.36 1.43 -15.90
N GLY A 829 -32.48 2.30 -15.34
CA GLY A 829 -32.79 3.12 -14.16
C GLY A 829 -32.83 2.32 -12.86
N ARG A 830 -32.17 1.16 -12.79
CA ARG A 830 -32.15 0.25 -11.64
C ARG A 830 -30.83 0.35 -10.89
N GLY A 831 -30.91 0.51 -9.56
CA GLY A 831 -29.76 0.37 -8.68
C GLY A 831 -29.32 -1.07 -8.49
N THR A 832 -28.09 -1.26 -8.03
CA THR A 832 -27.55 -2.57 -7.68
C THR A 832 -27.01 -2.61 -6.27
N VAL A 833 -26.89 -3.82 -5.70
CA VAL A 833 -26.32 -4.09 -4.36
C VAL A 833 -25.35 -5.27 -4.42
N ILE A 834 -24.38 -5.26 -3.52
CA ILE A 834 -23.42 -6.36 -3.32
C ILE A 834 -23.64 -6.95 -1.93
N PHE A 835 -23.55 -8.28 -1.84
CA PHE A 835 -23.45 -8.99 -0.57
C PHE A 835 -22.06 -9.64 -0.45
N ALA A 836 -21.47 -9.58 0.75
CA ALA A 836 -20.16 -10.14 1.02
C ALA A 836 -20.06 -10.76 2.43
N GLY A 837 -18.98 -11.50 2.65
CA GLY A 837 -18.65 -12.11 3.93
C GLY A 837 -17.87 -11.17 4.85
N GLU A 838 -16.90 -11.74 5.57
CA GLU A 838 -16.05 -10.99 6.52
C GLU A 838 -14.90 -10.27 5.82
N GLU A 839 -14.39 -9.20 6.46
CA GLU A 839 -13.21 -8.42 6.04
C GLU A 839 -13.31 -7.86 4.60
N TYR A 840 -14.50 -7.40 4.19
CA TYR A 840 -14.67 -6.82 2.85
C TYR A 840 -13.81 -5.57 2.66
N GLY A 841 -13.01 -5.56 1.60
CA GLY A 841 -12.13 -4.43 1.26
C GLY A 841 -10.77 -4.47 1.95
N THR A 842 -10.36 -5.61 2.52
CA THR A 842 -9.01 -5.77 3.10
C THR A 842 -7.91 -5.58 2.06
N GLY A 843 -6.71 -5.17 2.48
CA GLY A 843 -5.55 -4.99 1.61
C GLY A 843 -5.09 -3.54 1.48
N SER A 844 -4.68 -3.12 0.26
CA SER A 844 -4.18 -1.78 -0.02
C SER A 844 -5.26 -0.72 0.07
N SER A 845 -4.92 0.49 0.50
CA SER A 845 -5.83 1.63 0.44
C SER A 845 -6.04 2.06 -1.02
N ARG A 846 -7.22 1.76 -1.57
CA ARG A 846 -7.58 2.07 -2.97
C ARG A 846 -8.93 2.76 -3.03
N ASP A 847 -8.91 4.04 -3.33
CA ASP A 847 -10.10 4.85 -3.57
C ASP A 847 -10.92 4.32 -4.77
N TRP A 848 -10.25 3.82 -5.82
CA TRP A 848 -10.92 3.23 -6.98
C TRP A 848 -11.76 2.00 -6.65
N ALA A 849 -11.51 1.31 -5.53
CA ALA A 849 -12.42 0.26 -5.08
C ALA A 849 -13.80 0.82 -4.68
N ALA A 850 -13.88 2.06 -4.24
CA ALA A 850 -15.15 2.75 -3.95
C ALA A 850 -15.65 3.60 -5.14
N LYS A 851 -14.75 4.33 -5.82
CA LYS A 851 -15.07 5.11 -7.03
C LYS A 851 -15.69 4.23 -8.11
N GLY A 852 -15.04 3.11 -8.44
CA GLY A 852 -15.55 2.15 -9.42
C GLY A 852 -16.87 1.52 -8.98
N THR A 853 -17.02 1.19 -7.71
CA THR A 853 -18.29 0.70 -7.14
C THR A 853 -19.42 1.70 -7.37
N GLN A 854 -19.19 2.99 -7.08
CA GLN A 854 -20.17 4.05 -7.33
C GLN A 854 -20.51 4.17 -8.83
N LEU A 855 -19.49 4.20 -9.70
CA LEU A 855 -19.68 4.37 -11.15
C LEU A 855 -20.43 3.19 -11.79
N LEU A 856 -20.35 2.01 -11.20
CA LEU A 856 -21.15 0.85 -11.60
C LEU A 856 -22.60 0.89 -11.07
N GLY A 857 -23.04 2.01 -10.49
CA GLY A 857 -24.42 2.17 -10.01
C GLY A 857 -24.76 1.37 -8.76
N ILE A 858 -23.75 0.84 -8.06
CA ILE A 858 -23.92 0.09 -6.81
C ILE A 858 -24.26 1.08 -5.69
N LYS A 859 -25.42 0.91 -5.08
CA LYS A 859 -25.96 1.82 -4.05
C LYS A 859 -25.58 1.42 -2.64
N ALA A 860 -25.41 0.12 -2.40
CA ALA A 860 -25.07 -0.39 -1.09
C ALA A 860 -24.21 -1.65 -1.18
N VAL A 861 -23.37 -1.85 -0.18
CA VAL A 861 -22.65 -3.09 0.08
C VAL A 861 -23.05 -3.61 1.44
N VAL A 862 -23.55 -4.85 1.51
CA VAL A 862 -23.95 -5.51 2.74
C VAL A 862 -22.97 -6.63 3.06
N ALA A 863 -22.20 -6.50 4.14
CA ALA A 863 -21.16 -7.46 4.49
C ALA A 863 -21.23 -7.90 5.97
N ARG A 864 -20.57 -8.99 6.32
CA ARG A 864 -20.44 -9.38 7.73
C ARG A 864 -19.48 -8.47 8.50
N SER A 865 -18.42 -8.01 7.84
CA SER A 865 -17.53 -6.97 8.37
C SER A 865 -16.78 -6.26 7.25
N PHE A 866 -16.25 -5.08 7.54
CA PHE A 866 -15.49 -4.25 6.59
C PHE A 866 -14.09 -3.97 7.10
N GLU A 867 -13.16 -3.83 6.17
CA GLU A 867 -11.89 -3.16 6.43
C GLU A 867 -12.13 -1.64 6.57
N ARG A 868 -11.42 -1.01 7.52
CA ARG A 868 -11.65 0.38 7.93
C ARG A 868 -11.57 1.39 6.77
N ILE A 869 -10.48 1.37 6.00
CA ILE A 869 -10.23 2.35 4.94
C ILE A 869 -11.25 2.20 3.82
N HIS A 870 -11.56 0.97 3.42
CA HIS A 870 -12.51 0.73 2.34
C HIS A 870 -13.94 1.12 2.73
N ARG A 871 -14.34 0.85 3.98
CA ARG A 871 -15.62 1.31 4.53
C ARG A 871 -15.76 2.83 4.45
N SER A 872 -14.72 3.57 4.89
CA SER A 872 -14.69 5.04 4.83
C SER A 872 -14.74 5.55 3.39
N ASN A 873 -14.00 4.91 2.48
CA ASN A 873 -14.04 5.24 1.05
C ASN A 873 -15.43 5.04 0.42
N LEU A 874 -16.15 3.96 0.79
CA LEU A 874 -17.53 3.75 0.31
C LEU A 874 -18.43 4.91 0.72
N VAL A 875 -18.39 5.32 1.99
CA VAL A 875 -19.14 6.49 2.48
C VAL A 875 -18.71 7.76 1.75
N GLY A 876 -17.39 7.95 1.61
CA GLY A 876 -16.80 9.08 0.90
C GLY A 876 -17.22 9.20 -0.56
N MET A 877 -17.66 8.10 -1.18
CA MET A 877 -18.22 8.07 -2.53
C MET A 877 -19.75 7.98 -2.56
N GLY A 878 -20.44 8.10 -1.42
CA GLY A 878 -21.91 8.02 -1.37
C GLY A 878 -22.48 6.62 -1.57
N VAL A 879 -21.68 5.57 -1.36
CA VAL A 879 -22.12 4.17 -1.34
C VAL A 879 -22.37 3.73 0.10
N LEU A 880 -23.50 3.10 0.37
CA LEU A 880 -23.96 2.76 1.71
C LEU A 880 -23.32 1.45 2.22
N PRO A 881 -22.41 1.46 3.21
CA PRO A 881 -21.91 0.26 3.82
C PRO A 881 -22.85 -0.20 4.94
N LEU A 882 -23.27 -1.46 4.90
CA LEU A 882 -24.22 -2.07 5.82
C LEU A 882 -23.69 -3.38 6.36
N GLN A 883 -23.87 -3.63 7.64
CA GLN A 883 -23.34 -4.83 8.29
C GLN A 883 -24.45 -5.71 8.82
N PHE A 884 -24.35 -7.02 8.56
CA PHE A 884 -25.19 -8.03 9.16
C PHE A 884 -25.05 -8.05 10.69
N GLN A 885 -26.13 -8.31 11.40
CA GLN A 885 -26.15 -8.41 12.86
C GLN A 885 -26.02 -9.88 13.31
N GLY A 886 -25.26 -10.12 14.37
CA GLY A 886 -25.03 -11.46 14.92
C GLY A 886 -24.41 -12.43 13.88
N ASP A 887 -24.90 -13.64 13.80
CA ASP A 887 -24.45 -14.68 12.88
C ASP A 887 -25.14 -14.64 11.50
N MET A 888 -25.90 -13.57 11.21
CA MET A 888 -26.59 -13.40 9.94
C MET A 888 -25.59 -13.24 8.79
N SER A 889 -25.93 -13.83 7.66
CA SER A 889 -25.16 -13.71 6.41
C SER A 889 -26.08 -13.89 5.20
N TRP A 890 -25.61 -13.54 4.02
CA TRP A 890 -26.38 -13.76 2.80
C TRP A 890 -26.62 -15.28 2.54
N GLN A 891 -25.69 -16.16 2.98
CA GLN A 891 -25.84 -17.60 2.90
C GLN A 891 -26.99 -18.08 3.82
N ALA A 892 -27.02 -17.58 5.07
CA ALA A 892 -28.08 -17.91 6.02
C ALA A 892 -29.47 -17.43 5.55
N LEU A 893 -29.52 -16.34 4.76
CA LEU A 893 -30.71 -15.81 4.13
C LEU A 893 -31.10 -16.54 2.84
N GLY A 894 -30.25 -17.43 2.33
CA GLY A 894 -30.49 -18.21 1.12
C GLY A 894 -30.59 -17.35 -0.13
N LEU A 895 -29.80 -16.25 -0.22
CA LEU A 895 -29.76 -15.38 -1.41
C LEU A 895 -29.11 -16.10 -2.57
N THR A 896 -29.70 -15.99 -3.75
CA THR A 896 -29.25 -16.61 -5.01
C THR A 896 -28.80 -15.59 -6.06
N GLY A 897 -29.24 -14.33 -5.92
CA GLY A 897 -29.05 -13.27 -6.89
C GLY A 897 -30.30 -12.93 -7.73
N GLU A 898 -31.36 -13.74 -7.60
CA GLU A 898 -32.65 -13.51 -8.30
C GLU A 898 -33.51 -12.45 -7.60
N GLU A 899 -33.24 -12.21 -6.34
CA GLU A 899 -34.03 -11.36 -5.47
C GLU A 899 -33.94 -9.89 -5.87
N THR A 900 -34.95 -9.12 -5.51
CA THR A 900 -34.89 -7.66 -5.47
C THR A 900 -34.83 -7.17 -4.04
N ILE A 901 -34.06 -6.10 -3.84
CA ILE A 901 -33.69 -5.60 -2.52
C ILE A 901 -34.14 -4.15 -2.37
N ASP A 902 -34.86 -3.87 -1.28
CA ASP A 902 -35.05 -2.52 -0.77
C ASP A 902 -34.23 -2.34 0.50
N ILE A 903 -33.63 -1.17 0.69
CA ILE A 903 -32.91 -0.80 1.93
C ILE A 903 -33.41 0.58 2.34
N VAL A 904 -33.87 0.70 3.57
CA VAL A 904 -34.34 1.96 4.14
C VAL A 904 -33.59 2.23 5.43
N PRO A 905 -32.62 3.19 5.39
CA PRO A 905 -31.92 3.63 6.60
C PRO A 905 -32.90 4.35 7.56
N ASP A 906 -32.51 4.44 8.85
CA ASP A 906 -33.22 5.26 9.84
C ASP A 906 -33.43 6.69 9.29
N ALA A 907 -34.62 7.25 9.49
CA ALA A 907 -35.00 8.58 9.01
C ALA A 907 -34.07 9.71 9.48
N GLN A 908 -33.37 9.54 10.60
CA GLN A 908 -32.40 10.51 11.12
C GLN A 908 -30.97 10.27 10.61
N LEU A 909 -30.73 9.15 9.93
CA LEU A 909 -29.40 8.77 9.40
C LEU A 909 -28.26 9.05 10.40
N ARG A 910 -28.37 8.49 11.61
CA ARG A 910 -27.35 8.66 12.66
C ARG A 910 -26.20 7.65 12.50
N PRO A 911 -24.99 7.97 12.95
CA PRO A 911 -23.90 7.01 12.99
C PRO A 911 -24.30 5.70 13.66
N GLN A 912 -23.92 4.58 13.05
CA GLN A 912 -24.18 3.21 13.53
C GLN A 912 -25.66 2.90 13.83
N SER A 913 -26.59 3.65 13.24
CA SER A 913 -28.03 3.39 13.33
C SER A 913 -28.42 2.13 12.56
N GLN A 914 -29.67 1.75 12.67
CA GLN A 914 -30.22 0.59 11.96
C GLN A 914 -30.72 0.99 10.57
N ALA A 915 -30.67 0.03 9.64
CA ALA A 915 -31.36 0.08 8.37
C ALA A 915 -32.22 -1.19 8.25
N GLU A 916 -33.38 -1.04 7.61
CA GLU A 916 -34.27 -2.18 7.30
C GLU A 916 -34.05 -2.60 5.85
N MET A 917 -33.71 -3.87 5.65
CA MET A 917 -33.57 -4.48 4.33
C MET A 917 -34.80 -5.38 4.08
N VAL A 918 -35.41 -5.22 2.92
CA VAL A 918 -36.51 -6.06 2.47
C VAL A 918 -36.07 -6.87 1.27
N ILE A 919 -36.11 -8.18 1.41
CA ILE A 919 -35.82 -9.14 0.35
C ILE A 919 -37.13 -9.58 -0.27
N ARG A 920 -37.28 -9.43 -1.60
CA ARG A 920 -38.38 -9.96 -2.37
C ARG A 920 -37.87 -11.06 -3.27
N ARG A 921 -38.43 -12.25 -3.11
CA ARG A 921 -38.08 -13.42 -3.90
C ARG A 921 -39.00 -13.59 -5.13
N PRO A 922 -38.56 -14.34 -6.16
CA PRO A 922 -39.35 -14.58 -7.36
C PRO A 922 -40.71 -15.27 -7.10
N ASP A 923 -40.82 -16.05 -6.02
CA ASP A 923 -42.04 -16.71 -5.60
C ASP A 923 -43.06 -15.77 -4.91
N GLY A 924 -42.71 -14.48 -4.79
CA GLY A 924 -43.53 -13.46 -4.12
C GLY A 924 -43.32 -13.37 -2.61
N THR A 925 -42.48 -14.22 -2.02
CA THR A 925 -42.17 -14.13 -0.58
C THR A 925 -41.36 -12.87 -0.24
N ARG A 926 -41.66 -12.29 0.93
CA ARG A 926 -41.01 -11.10 1.45
C ARG A 926 -40.40 -11.41 2.81
N GLN A 927 -39.13 -11.00 3.00
CA GLN A 927 -38.43 -11.14 4.26
C GLN A 927 -37.77 -9.80 4.66
N GLU A 928 -37.96 -9.41 5.92
CA GLU A 928 -37.38 -8.21 6.52
C GLU A 928 -36.16 -8.57 7.37
N VAL A 929 -35.08 -7.82 7.22
CA VAL A 929 -33.79 -8.03 7.91
C VAL A 929 -33.27 -6.70 8.43
N LYS A 930 -32.86 -6.66 9.69
CA LYS A 930 -32.23 -5.50 10.29
C LYS A 930 -30.72 -5.55 10.05
N LEU A 931 -30.16 -4.43 9.60
CA LEU A 931 -28.74 -4.24 9.35
C LEU A 931 -28.22 -3.07 10.21
N THR A 932 -26.93 -3.05 10.48
CA THR A 932 -26.25 -1.91 11.09
C THR A 932 -25.67 -1.03 9.99
N LEU A 933 -26.01 0.25 10.01
CA LEU A 933 -25.40 1.26 9.14
C LEU A 933 -23.96 1.51 9.57
N ARG A 934 -23.00 1.33 8.68
CA ARG A 934 -21.57 1.55 8.93
C ARG A 934 -21.11 2.92 8.43
N ILE A 935 -21.92 3.93 8.61
CA ILE A 935 -21.49 5.33 8.72
C ILE A 935 -21.12 5.50 10.19
N ASP A 936 -19.85 5.66 10.51
CA ASP A 936 -19.38 5.52 11.89
C ASP A 936 -19.27 6.87 12.62
N THR A 937 -19.28 8.00 11.87
CA THR A 937 -19.07 9.34 12.43
C THR A 937 -20.12 10.36 11.93
N PRO A 938 -20.39 11.45 12.69
CA PRO A 938 -21.32 12.50 12.25
C PRO A 938 -20.91 13.18 10.94
N ILE A 939 -19.62 13.45 10.74
CA ILE A 939 -19.14 14.07 9.50
C ILE A 939 -19.34 13.17 8.28
N GLU A 940 -19.23 11.85 8.45
CA GLU A 940 -19.51 10.91 7.37
C GLU A 940 -20.99 10.93 6.93
N VAL A 941 -21.92 11.24 7.84
CA VAL A 941 -23.33 11.48 7.50
C VAL A 941 -23.45 12.67 6.54
N ASP A 942 -22.74 13.74 6.83
CA ASP A 942 -22.72 14.92 5.95
C ASP A 942 -22.09 14.59 4.59
N TYR A 943 -20.98 13.84 4.56
CA TYR A 943 -20.39 13.37 3.29
C TYR A 943 -21.40 12.58 2.46
N TYR A 944 -22.02 11.57 3.06
CA TYR A 944 -22.99 10.73 2.37
C TYR A 944 -24.15 11.56 1.79
N ARG A 945 -24.72 12.51 2.56
CA ARG A 945 -25.80 13.39 2.13
C ARG A 945 -25.46 14.28 0.95
N HIS A 946 -24.21 14.76 0.92
CA HIS A 946 -23.71 15.61 -0.17
C HIS A 946 -23.35 14.80 -1.43
N GLY A 947 -23.56 13.49 -1.44
CA GLY A 947 -23.19 12.59 -2.53
C GLY A 947 -21.70 12.19 -2.52
N GLY A 948 -21.04 12.43 -1.40
CA GLY A 948 -19.63 12.09 -1.16
C GLY A 948 -18.83 13.28 -0.58
N ILE A 949 -17.62 12.99 -0.13
CA ILE A 949 -16.72 13.96 0.49
C ILE A 949 -16.27 15.03 -0.52
N LEU A 950 -16.01 14.67 -1.78
CA LEU A 950 -15.52 15.61 -2.80
C LEU A 950 -16.54 16.71 -3.13
N PRO A 951 -17.84 16.41 -3.41
CA PRO A 951 -18.84 17.45 -3.57
C PRO A 951 -19.06 18.27 -2.30
N TYR A 952 -18.96 17.67 -1.10
CA TYR A 952 -19.05 18.36 0.18
C TYR A 952 -17.95 19.41 0.31
N VAL A 953 -16.69 19.02 0.11
CA VAL A 953 -15.53 19.91 0.22
C VAL A 953 -15.57 21.02 -0.83
N LEU A 954 -15.92 20.68 -2.09
CA LEU A 954 -16.01 21.69 -3.16
C LEU A 954 -17.05 22.76 -2.84
N ARG A 955 -18.22 22.38 -2.27
CA ARG A 955 -19.23 23.37 -1.80
C ARG A 955 -18.65 24.30 -0.74
N GLN A 956 -17.92 23.77 0.23
CA GLN A 956 -17.30 24.58 1.28
C GLN A 956 -16.27 25.56 0.72
N LEU A 957 -15.42 25.13 -0.21
CA LEU A 957 -14.40 25.98 -0.82
C LEU A 957 -15.01 27.12 -1.66
N LEU A 958 -16.12 26.84 -2.37
CA LEU A 958 -16.77 27.81 -3.26
C LEU A 958 -17.82 28.70 -2.57
N ALA A 959 -18.31 28.30 -1.39
CA ALA A 959 -19.26 29.09 -0.60
C ALA A 959 -18.60 30.27 0.16
N GLY A 960 -17.32 30.20 0.46
CA GLY A 960 -16.52 31.25 1.10
C GLY A 960 -15.99 32.20 0.04
#